data_9989cc0a8af4bbc88ce6dcb14c1a16de
#
_entry.id   9989cc0a8af4bbc88ce6dcb14c1a16de
#
_cell.length_a   1.000
_cell.length_b   1.000
_cell.length_c   1.000
_cell.angle_alpha   90.00
_cell.angle_beta   90.00
_cell.angle_gamma   90.00
#
_symmetry.space_group_name_H-M   'P 1'
#
loop_
_entity.id
_entity.type
_entity.pdbx_description
1 polymer ?
#
loop_
_entity_poly.entity_id
_entity_poly.type
_entity_poly.pdbx_seq_one_letter_code
_entity_poly.pdbx_strand_id
1 'polypeptide(L)'
;MRMKHLLMVISASSIAPAAFAQAGPGSGSGSDTVDVGTVTVTAIGTTKNVRKIGYSVSQVQGKGLVSSGESGVIQALTGKASNVQITRSTGDPGAGAYIQIRGQNTITGSNQPLIVVDGIPVSNSSFGGGTDGVVQQSRLNDLNPSDIESVEVLKGAAAAAVWGTRAANGVIVITTKKGKRGMSIEFSSTYAIDQVNREYEKQGKYGQGSGGRWVANNANSWGDQIALRNGKDSINAAGAKFVADDGTVYGTIVRKGDKTVYNDQNRDQVFRNGITWNNNLSISSGSDKSNMFFSLSDWNQQGIMKGLSDYRRTTARLNFTQNVNDKLTVGLNANMAKTVSNRIQMGSNLDGLYLGYLRTSPDFDNSDYKGTYYTAAGVPSFNAHRGYRRYLGNAAPTYNNPGWTLNEQTNTSDVTRFILTPEATYKWHENHKLIARLGHDMSTDRRITYFPVNSAGSQANGSFTDDHIQESETSLHFINQGTHKLGSDINLNSTVGYLYTYRNVYNIGGSASQFIIRDQDRFAFINSTTENKDPFNSFSELLSNRVYGILDFDVKDKIFLQLTGASEASSTYASRFFSPSASLAYELTKDLKPTDLLSYAKLRVSTGRVGVAPPAYIWNTNFVAAGSSSGWGDYLDGSLYGGSIYRSSTQGNPDIKPEIKTETELGADVKLFKNKVSLGFTYYQNKIDGAVLAIAVANSTGYSNQWKNAADLSNKGLEIDMNVSLIKSDNFNLNLYGNLGRNRNTVDNLSGAAPIFLAGFTGTSSRAVEGHAMGSLWGGKWARDESGKLILDASGFPTASSQEGVIGNPNPNYRGSLGLNGNYKNLNFNLLVETCQGNQMWAGTYGVLNNFGINPETASEFTVSAADAANIVDYRGVTLASAAAAGANGLATVNADGSITARGSLKDYGAGNVWLNQYWYTSLGGGFGSVAEQFIKDASWTRIRELSLSYALPKAWSDAVHVPGGISVGFTGRNLALWTKFDGVDPETNLTGVSNGRGLDYFNNPGTKSYLFNIKFNL
;
A
#
# COMPACT_ATOMS: atom_id res chain seq x y z
N MET A 1 -31.60 -12.23 11.22
CA MET A 1 -31.97 -13.28 12.23
C MET A 1 -30.99 -13.16 13.39
N ARG A 2 -31.48 -12.74 14.56
CA ARG A 2 -30.67 -12.38 15.72
C ARG A 2 -30.05 -13.63 16.35
N MET A 3 -28.74 -13.66 16.44
CA MET A 3 -28.01 -14.69 17.19
C MET A 3 -27.84 -14.22 18.65
N LYS A 4 -28.83 -14.55 19.48
CA LYS A 4 -28.71 -14.57 20.94
C LYS A 4 -28.48 -16.03 21.34
N HIS A 5 -27.67 -16.23 22.41
CA HIS A 5 -27.34 -17.46 23.13
C HIS A 5 -26.12 -18.25 22.60
N LEU A 6 -24.97 -17.93 23.18
CA LEU A 6 -24.02 -18.92 23.66
C LEU A 6 -23.19 -18.34 24.81
N LEU A 7 -23.84 -18.21 25.97
CA LEU A 7 -23.19 -18.17 27.27
C LEU A 7 -23.46 -19.54 27.90
N MET A 8 -22.52 -20.45 27.78
CA MET A 8 -22.55 -21.70 28.52
C MET A 8 -21.53 -21.63 29.65
N VAL A 9 -22.08 -21.74 30.84
CA VAL A 9 -21.49 -21.80 32.16
C VAL A 9 -20.40 -22.87 32.20
N ILE A 10 -19.14 -22.48 32.50
CA ILE A 10 -18.15 -23.42 33.02
C ILE A 10 -18.18 -23.32 34.53
N SER A 11 -18.72 -24.36 35.15
CA SER A 11 -18.69 -24.55 36.57
C SER A 11 -17.24 -24.78 37.07
N ALA A 12 -16.82 -23.93 37.99
CA ALA A 12 -15.56 -24.04 38.69
C ALA A 12 -15.59 -25.24 39.63
N SER A 13 -14.75 -26.22 39.37
CA SER A 13 -14.34 -27.19 40.39
C SER A 13 -13.06 -26.68 41.05
N SER A 14 -13.14 -26.48 42.36
CA SER A 14 -12.14 -26.01 43.27
C SER A 14 -10.92 -26.94 43.31
N ILE A 15 -9.72 -26.42 42.94
CA ILE A 15 -8.44 -27.03 43.27
C ILE A 15 -7.65 -26.01 44.12
N ALA A 16 -7.27 -26.45 45.31
CA ALA A 16 -6.59 -25.71 46.33
C ALA A 16 -5.17 -25.22 45.87
N PRO A 17 -4.72 -24.05 46.29
CA PRO A 17 -3.38 -23.55 45.90
C PRO A 17 -2.28 -24.19 46.72
N ALA A 18 -1.37 -24.89 46.04
CA ALA A 18 -0.06 -25.23 46.61
C ALA A 18 0.87 -24.00 46.47
N ALA A 19 1.40 -23.57 47.59
CA ALA A 19 2.34 -22.47 47.68
C ALA A 19 3.59 -22.71 46.83
N PHE A 20 3.89 -21.82 45.89
CA PHE A 20 5.16 -21.77 45.18
C PHE A 20 5.92 -20.49 45.51
N ALA A 21 7.20 -20.73 45.93
CA ALA A 21 8.17 -19.72 46.27
C ALA A 21 8.41 -18.72 45.13
N GLN A 22 8.49 -17.45 45.49
CA GLN A 22 8.84 -16.33 44.65
C GLN A 22 10.28 -16.49 44.09
N ALA A 23 10.37 -16.57 42.76
CA ALA A 23 11.51 -16.06 42.02
C ALA A 23 11.13 -14.69 41.49
N GLY A 24 11.85 -13.66 41.92
CA GLY A 24 11.62 -12.28 41.52
C GLY A 24 11.71 -12.08 40.00
N PRO A 25 10.99 -11.11 39.44
CA PRO A 25 11.05 -10.84 38.01
C PRO A 25 12.42 -10.26 37.66
N GLY A 26 13.22 -11.03 36.93
CA GLY A 26 14.39 -10.50 36.25
C GLY A 26 13.93 -9.42 35.24
N SER A 27 14.29 -8.18 35.52
CA SER A 27 14.08 -7.04 34.62
C SER A 27 14.95 -7.17 33.36
N GLY A 28 14.47 -7.96 32.41
CA GLY A 28 15.06 -8.01 31.07
C GLY A 28 14.54 -6.84 30.26
N SER A 29 15.18 -5.67 30.37
CA SER A 29 15.00 -4.60 29.39
C SER A 29 15.61 -5.05 28.06
N GLY A 30 14.75 -5.57 27.16
CA GLY A 30 15.17 -5.92 25.81
C GLY A 30 15.47 -4.64 25.03
N SER A 31 16.75 -4.24 25.00
CA SER A 31 17.20 -3.36 23.92
C SER A 31 17.29 -4.19 22.64
N ASP A 32 16.79 -3.69 21.53
CA ASP A 32 16.94 -4.27 20.17
C ASP A 32 18.41 -4.21 19.69
N THR A 33 19.36 -4.37 20.56
CA THR A 33 20.76 -4.55 20.18
C THR A 33 20.93 -5.98 19.69
N VAL A 34 21.38 -6.14 18.47
CA VAL A 34 21.88 -7.43 17.99
C VAL A 34 23.05 -7.83 18.90
N ASP A 35 22.76 -8.56 19.95
CA ASP A 35 23.78 -9.11 20.82
C ASP A 35 24.52 -10.23 20.08
N VAL A 36 25.81 -10.45 20.43
CA VAL A 36 26.62 -11.52 19.82
C VAL A 36 26.01 -12.90 20.06
N GLY A 37 25.14 -13.04 21.05
CA GLY A 37 24.33 -14.22 21.33
C GLY A 37 22.95 -14.28 20.65
N THR A 38 22.54 -13.26 19.89
CA THR A 38 21.21 -13.21 19.27
C THR A 38 21.04 -14.29 18.21
N VAL A 39 19.94 -15.00 18.31
CA VAL A 39 19.53 -16.03 17.35
C VAL A 39 18.51 -15.44 16.38
N THR A 40 18.66 -15.69 15.10
CA THR A 40 17.68 -15.34 14.07
C THR A 40 17.10 -16.59 13.44
N VAL A 41 15.92 -16.45 12.85
CA VAL A 41 15.27 -17.55 12.11
C VAL A 41 15.70 -17.49 10.65
N THR A 42 16.13 -18.62 10.10
CA THR A 42 16.55 -18.75 8.71
C THR A 42 15.33 -18.90 7.77
N ALA A 43 15.58 -18.86 6.49
CA ALA A 43 14.54 -19.01 5.45
C ALA A 43 13.65 -20.25 5.62
N ILE A 44 14.16 -21.35 6.15
CA ILE A 44 13.43 -22.62 6.36
C ILE A 44 12.81 -22.76 7.76
N GLY A 45 12.81 -21.70 8.56
CA GLY A 45 12.26 -21.72 9.93
C GLY A 45 13.16 -22.35 10.98
N THR A 46 14.45 -22.51 10.70
CA THR A 46 15.44 -23.00 11.68
C THR A 46 16.20 -21.83 12.31
N THR A 47 16.63 -22.00 13.54
CA THR A 47 17.35 -20.95 14.27
C THR A 47 18.86 -21.01 14.02
N LYS A 48 19.49 -19.85 13.82
CA LYS A 48 20.93 -19.70 13.64
C LYS A 48 21.46 -18.49 14.40
N ASN A 49 22.66 -18.60 14.99
CA ASN A 49 23.29 -17.44 15.64
C ASN A 49 23.70 -16.42 14.57
N VAL A 50 23.32 -15.14 14.75
CA VAL A 50 23.61 -14.03 13.82
C VAL A 50 25.12 -13.89 13.57
N ARG A 51 25.95 -14.21 14.54
CA ARG A 51 27.42 -14.22 14.41
C ARG A 51 27.89 -15.10 13.24
N LYS A 52 27.21 -16.25 13.02
CA LYS A 52 27.57 -17.27 12.01
C LYS A 52 26.97 -17.01 10.63
N ILE A 53 26.33 -15.86 10.40
CA ILE A 53 25.66 -15.53 9.15
C ILE A 53 26.54 -14.63 8.29
N GLY A 54 26.77 -15.03 7.04
CA GLY A 54 27.60 -14.35 6.06
C GLY A 54 26.84 -13.38 5.12
N TYR A 55 25.51 -13.20 5.30
CA TYR A 55 24.67 -12.30 4.50
C TYR A 55 23.92 -11.31 5.41
N SER A 56 23.29 -10.29 4.81
CA SER A 56 22.53 -9.27 5.53
C SER A 56 21.16 -9.78 5.98
N VAL A 57 20.83 -9.60 7.26
CA VAL A 57 19.51 -9.88 7.84
C VAL A 57 19.12 -8.72 8.73
N SER A 58 17.89 -8.24 8.62
CA SER A 58 17.30 -7.33 9.60
C SER A 58 16.26 -8.09 10.43
N GLN A 59 16.31 -7.94 11.75
CA GLN A 59 15.38 -8.56 12.69
C GLN A 59 14.61 -7.48 13.45
N VAL A 60 13.30 -7.63 13.54
CA VAL A 60 12.41 -6.78 14.35
C VAL A 60 11.64 -7.64 15.33
N GLN A 61 11.75 -7.31 16.62
CA GLN A 61 11.08 -8.03 17.69
C GLN A 61 9.58 -7.68 17.76
N GLY A 62 8.74 -8.63 18.18
CA GLY A 62 7.29 -8.46 18.27
C GLY A 62 6.86 -7.28 19.14
N LYS A 63 7.60 -6.98 20.22
CA LYS A 63 7.34 -5.78 21.06
C LYS A 63 7.40 -4.49 20.24
N GLY A 64 8.38 -4.35 19.34
CA GLY A 64 8.52 -3.20 18.46
C GLY A 64 7.41 -3.12 17.39
N LEU A 65 6.77 -4.24 17.03
CA LEU A 65 5.62 -4.26 16.15
C LEU A 65 4.35 -3.79 16.88
N VAL A 66 4.10 -4.31 18.08
CA VAL A 66 2.93 -3.99 18.89
C VAL A 66 2.94 -2.51 19.33
N SER A 67 4.11 -1.96 19.68
CA SER A 67 4.25 -0.55 20.11
C SER A 67 3.80 0.44 19.03
N SER A 68 3.91 0.08 17.75
CA SER A 68 3.44 0.94 16.65
C SER A 68 1.92 1.08 16.58
N GLY A 69 1.16 0.15 17.18
CA GLY A 69 -0.30 0.14 17.16
C GLY A 69 -0.90 -0.02 15.76
N GLU A 70 -0.15 -0.58 14.80
CA GLU A 70 -0.63 -0.82 13.44
C GLU A 70 -1.55 -2.03 13.36
N SER A 71 -2.51 -2.00 12.41
CA SER A 71 -3.44 -3.12 12.18
C SER A 71 -2.76 -4.34 11.54
N GLY A 72 -1.71 -4.14 10.76
CA GLY A 72 -1.00 -5.16 10.01
C GLY A 72 0.48 -5.28 10.38
N VAL A 73 1.01 -6.49 10.29
CA VAL A 73 2.43 -6.81 10.59
C VAL A 73 3.38 -6.01 9.70
N ILE A 74 3.03 -5.84 8.43
CA ILE A 74 3.90 -5.17 7.47
C ILE A 74 3.96 -3.67 7.71
N GLN A 75 2.81 -3.04 7.97
CA GLN A 75 2.77 -1.62 8.31
C GLN A 75 3.59 -1.32 9.58
N ALA A 76 3.57 -2.25 10.54
CA ALA A 76 4.35 -2.16 11.77
C ALA A 76 5.89 -2.25 11.56
N LEU A 77 6.37 -2.76 10.40
CA LEU A 77 7.79 -2.82 10.03
C LEU A 77 8.31 -1.51 9.44
N THR A 78 7.44 -0.56 9.08
CA THR A 78 7.83 0.69 8.40
C THR A 78 8.88 1.45 9.21
N GLY A 79 9.99 1.83 8.56
CA GLY A 79 11.11 2.55 9.17
C GLY A 79 12.03 1.71 10.07
N LYS A 80 11.78 0.40 10.25
CA LYS A 80 12.51 -0.46 11.21
C LYS A 80 13.58 -1.36 10.56
N ALA A 81 13.70 -1.36 9.23
CA ALA A 81 14.70 -2.15 8.50
C ALA A 81 15.27 -1.36 7.32
N SER A 82 16.61 -1.38 7.15
CA SER A 82 17.30 -0.67 6.05
C SER A 82 16.94 -1.27 4.69
N ASN A 83 16.75 -0.39 3.67
CA ASN A 83 16.34 -0.74 2.30
C ASN A 83 15.09 -1.63 2.20
N VAL A 84 14.20 -1.56 3.18
CA VAL A 84 12.85 -2.12 3.13
C VAL A 84 11.89 -0.95 2.99
N GLN A 85 11.36 -0.78 1.80
CA GLN A 85 10.36 0.25 1.52
C GLN A 85 8.97 -0.34 1.67
N ILE A 86 8.18 0.24 2.55
CA ILE A 86 6.77 -0.09 2.73
C ILE A 86 5.99 1.16 2.40
N THR A 87 5.14 1.09 1.38
CA THR A 87 4.31 2.20 0.91
C THR A 87 2.85 1.79 1.08
N ARG A 88 2.09 2.56 1.85
CA ARG A 88 0.64 2.35 1.98
C ARG A 88 -0.06 2.83 0.74
N SER A 89 -1.11 2.16 0.33
CA SER A 89 -1.94 2.65 -0.78
C SER A 89 -2.71 3.90 -0.38
N THR A 90 -3.36 3.87 0.78
CA THR A 90 -4.18 4.97 1.34
C THR A 90 -4.19 4.93 2.87
N GLY A 91 -4.88 5.89 3.51
CA GLY A 91 -5.19 5.89 4.94
C GLY A 91 -6.42 5.08 5.33
N ASP A 92 -7.09 4.41 4.38
CA ASP A 92 -8.32 3.69 4.64
C ASP A 92 -8.11 2.41 5.44
N PRO A 93 -9.11 1.94 6.21
CA PRO A 93 -9.03 0.72 6.99
C PRO A 93 -8.72 -0.52 6.15
N GLY A 94 -7.79 -1.34 6.63
CA GLY A 94 -7.40 -2.56 5.92
C GLY A 94 -6.61 -2.35 4.62
N ALA A 95 -6.29 -1.10 4.24
CA ALA A 95 -5.54 -0.80 3.02
C ALA A 95 -4.25 -1.60 2.92
N GLY A 96 -3.97 -2.10 1.73
CA GLY A 96 -2.76 -2.85 1.42
C GLY A 96 -1.51 -1.98 1.45
N ALA A 97 -0.36 -2.62 1.64
CA ALA A 97 0.94 -1.98 1.54
C ALA A 97 1.80 -2.67 0.51
N TYR A 98 2.46 -1.89 -0.33
CA TYR A 98 3.48 -2.38 -1.25
C TYR A 98 4.81 -2.50 -0.53
N ILE A 99 5.41 -3.71 -0.59
CA ILE A 99 6.69 -4.00 0.06
C ILE A 99 7.75 -4.17 -1.02
N GLN A 100 8.85 -3.48 -0.87
CA GLN A 100 9.98 -3.58 -1.77
C GLN A 100 11.28 -3.71 -0.97
N ILE A 101 12.12 -4.68 -1.32
CA ILE A 101 13.42 -4.91 -0.71
C ILE A 101 14.49 -4.73 -1.79
N ARG A 102 15.43 -3.78 -1.59
CA ARG A 102 16.57 -3.52 -2.49
C ARG A 102 16.19 -3.21 -3.94
N GLY A 103 15.04 -2.54 -4.15
CA GLY A 103 14.60 -2.14 -5.48
C GLY A 103 13.70 -3.15 -6.18
N GLN A 104 13.39 -2.87 -7.45
CA GLN A 104 12.54 -3.69 -8.29
C GLN A 104 13.39 -4.71 -9.06
N ASN A 105 12.92 -5.95 -9.12
CA ASN A 105 13.63 -7.09 -9.70
C ASN A 105 12.86 -7.77 -10.85
N THR A 106 11.73 -7.23 -11.25
CA THR A 106 10.95 -7.68 -12.42
C THR A 106 10.14 -6.52 -12.96
N ILE A 107 9.80 -6.54 -14.24
CA ILE A 107 8.99 -5.48 -14.89
C ILE A 107 7.51 -5.80 -14.76
N THR A 108 7.08 -6.99 -15.18
CA THR A 108 5.67 -7.39 -15.25
C THR A 108 5.24 -8.26 -14.08
N GLY A 109 6.17 -8.95 -13.41
CA GLY A 109 5.92 -9.78 -12.24
C GLY A 109 5.71 -8.97 -10.95
N SER A 110 5.35 -9.68 -9.87
CA SER A 110 5.28 -9.06 -8.53
C SER A 110 6.67 -8.79 -7.97
N ASN A 111 6.93 -7.57 -7.52
CA ASN A 111 8.15 -7.19 -6.79
C ASN A 111 8.04 -7.36 -5.28
N GLN A 112 6.95 -7.93 -4.78
CA GLN A 112 6.78 -8.15 -3.35
C GLN A 112 7.58 -9.38 -2.87
N PRO A 113 8.14 -9.35 -1.63
CA PRO A 113 8.86 -10.47 -1.05
C PRO A 113 7.95 -11.67 -0.76
N LEU A 114 8.55 -12.86 -0.73
CA LEU A 114 7.89 -14.05 -0.21
C LEU A 114 7.66 -13.90 1.29
N ILE A 115 6.45 -14.21 1.75
CA ILE A 115 6.11 -14.24 3.18
C ILE A 115 6.12 -15.69 3.65
N VAL A 116 6.83 -15.93 4.73
CA VAL A 116 6.94 -17.24 5.38
C VAL A 116 6.51 -17.10 6.83
N VAL A 117 5.49 -17.85 7.26
CA VAL A 117 5.01 -17.86 8.65
C VAL A 117 5.29 -19.23 9.25
N ASP A 118 6.04 -19.27 10.35
CA ASP A 118 6.43 -20.51 11.03
C ASP A 118 7.01 -21.59 10.09
N GLY A 119 7.71 -21.14 9.04
CA GLY A 119 8.43 -21.98 8.08
C GLY A 119 7.61 -22.50 6.90
N ILE A 120 6.38 -22.01 6.68
CA ILE A 120 5.59 -22.26 5.48
C ILE A 120 5.33 -20.97 4.70
N PRO A 121 5.31 -21.00 3.35
CA PRO A 121 4.90 -19.85 2.56
C PRO A 121 3.41 -19.58 2.76
N VAL A 122 3.05 -18.30 2.81
CA VAL A 122 1.66 -17.85 2.91
C VAL A 122 1.36 -16.75 1.90
N SER A 123 0.09 -16.64 1.52
CA SER A 123 -0.36 -15.62 0.58
C SER A 123 -0.28 -14.20 1.15
N ASN A 124 0.18 -13.26 0.32
CA ASN A 124 0.08 -11.83 0.52
C ASN A 124 -0.72 -11.15 -0.59
N SER A 125 -1.59 -11.89 -1.25
CA SER A 125 -2.39 -11.39 -2.38
C SER A 125 -3.22 -10.16 -2.00
N SER A 126 -3.40 -9.29 -2.99
CA SER A 126 -4.30 -8.14 -2.95
C SER A 126 -5.10 -8.17 -4.26
N PHE A 127 -6.37 -8.45 -4.16
CA PHE A 127 -7.24 -8.52 -5.33
C PHE A 127 -7.94 -7.18 -5.59
N GLY A 128 -8.21 -6.91 -6.87
CA GLY A 128 -8.75 -5.64 -7.32
C GLY A 128 -7.66 -4.59 -7.54
N GLY A 129 -8.01 -3.42 -8.01
CA GLY A 129 -7.12 -2.29 -8.21
C GLY A 129 -7.16 -1.73 -9.61
N GLY A 130 -6.25 -0.83 -9.87
CA GLY A 130 -6.22 0.02 -11.04
C GLY A 130 -6.46 1.47 -10.63
N THR A 131 -6.60 2.35 -11.62
CA THR A 131 -6.80 3.80 -11.38
C THR A 131 -8.23 4.14 -10.97
N ASP A 132 -9.19 3.21 -11.14
CA ASP A 132 -10.62 3.44 -10.99
C ASP A 132 -11.30 2.45 -10.02
N GLY A 133 -10.54 1.89 -9.08
CA GLY A 133 -11.02 0.84 -8.20
C GLY A 133 -11.35 1.28 -6.78
N VAL A 134 -11.79 0.31 -6.01
CA VAL A 134 -11.92 0.43 -4.55
C VAL A 134 -10.58 0.14 -3.87
N VAL A 135 -10.43 0.55 -2.62
CA VAL A 135 -9.24 0.29 -1.81
C VAL A 135 -8.91 -1.21 -1.79
N GLN A 136 -7.69 -1.54 -2.22
CA GLN A 136 -7.16 -2.90 -2.15
C GLN A 136 -6.82 -3.28 -0.72
N GLN A 137 -7.22 -4.47 -0.32
CA GLN A 137 -6.89 -5.03 1.00
C GLN A 137 -5.93 -6.21 0.83
N SER A 138 -4.87 -6.25 1.64
CA SER A 138 -3.88 -7.33 1.59
C SER A 138 -4.24 -8.46 2.57
N ARG A 139 -4.02 -9.71 2.15
CA ARG A 139 -4.15 -10.88 3.03
C ARG A 139 -3.16 -10.89 4.21
N LEU A 140 -2.09 -10.09 4.15
CA LEU A 140 -1.19 -9.92 5.30
C LEU A 140 -1.84 -9.18 6.47
N ASN A 141 -2.88 -8.40 6.22
CA ASN A 141 -3.65 -7.76 7.28
C ASN A 141 -4.48 -8.75 8.11
N ASP A 142 -4.64 -10.01 7.64
CA ASP A 142 -5.32 -11.07 8.39
C ASP A 142 -4.47 -11.62 9.55
N LEU A 143 -3.15 -11.31 9.60
CA LEU A 143 -2.26 -11.67 10.70
C LEU A 143 -2.30 -10.61 11.80
N ASN A 144 -2.48 -11.05 13.06
CA ASN A 144 -2.48 -10.14 14.21
C ASN A 144 -1.04 -9.84 14.67
N PRO A 145 -0.58 -8.57 14.66
CA PRO A 145 0.76 -8.20 15.14
C PRO A 145 1.04 -8.63 16.59
N SER A 146 0.01 -8.73 17.43
CA SER A 146 0.14 -9.14 18.84
C SER A 146 0.57 -10.61 19.00
N ASP A 147 0.40 -11.45 17.98
CA ASP A 147 0.77 -12.87 17.98
C ASP A 147 2.19 -13.13 17.51
N ILE A 148 2.92 -12.09 17.08
CA ILE A 148 4.24 -12.21 16.48
C ILE A 148 5.33 -12.13 17.58
N GLU A 149 6.30 -13.04 17.51
CA GLU A 149 7.51 -13.02 18.36
C GLU A 149 8.62 -12.21 17.69
N SER A 150 8.85 -12.46 16.38
CA SER A 150 9.86 -11.74 15.59
C SER A 150 9.52 -11.74 14.10
N VAL A 151 10.08 -10.78 13.40
CA VAL A 151 10.09 -10.74 11.92
C VAL A 151 11.53 -10.56 11.46
N GLU A 152 11.98 -11.47 10.61
CA GLU A 152 13.28 -11.43 9.96
C GLU A 152 13.12 -11.08 8.50
N VAL A 153 13.88 -10.09 8.01
CA VAL A 153 13.92 -9.71 6.60
C VAL A 153 15.21 -10.22 5.97
N LEU A 154 15.10 -11.23 5.12
CA LEU A 154 16.18 -11.83 4.36
C LEU A 154 16.26 -11.13 3.00
N LYS A 155 17.22 -10.22 2.84
CA LYS A 155 17.24 -9.26 1.73
C LYS A 155 17.94 -9.79 0.48
N GLY A 156 19.03 -10.53 0.68
CA GLY A 156 19.92 -10.96 -0.38
C GLY A 156 19.58 -12.31 -1.01
N ALA A 157 20.04 -12.53 -2.24
CA ALA A 157 19.85 -13.79 -2.97
C ALA A 157 20.48 -14.98 -2.21
N ALA A 158 21.63 -14.78 -1.55
CA ALA A 158 22.27 -15.84 -0.77
C ALA A 158 21.42 -16.31 0.42
N ALA A 159 20.72 -15.38 1.10
CA ALA A 159 19.82 -15.70 2.20
C ALA A 159 18.57 -16.45 1.75
N ALA A 160 18.14 -16.22 0.51
CA ALA A 160 16.85 -16.62 -0.02
C ALA A 160 16.93 -17.79 -1.03
N ALA A 161 18.15 -18.26 -1.41
CA ALA A 161 18.37 -19.24 -2.48
C ALA A 161 17.58 -20.54 -2.33
N VAL A 162 17.31 -20.95 -1.07
CA VAL A 162 16.47 -22.12 -0.75
C VAL A 162 15.07 -22.03 -1.35
N TRP A 163 14.53 -20.82 -1.54
CA TRP A 163 13.18 -20.57 -2.06
C TRP A 163 13.12 -20.41 -3.59
N GLY A 164 14.28 -20.55 -4.29
CA GLY A 164 14.37 -20.62 -5.77
C GLY A 164 13.72 -19.44 -6.47
N THR A 165 12.75 -19.70 -7.34
CA THR A 165 12.09 -18.70 -8.17
C THR A 165 11.10 -17.78 -7.41
N ARG A 166 10.82 -18.05 -6.14
CA ARG A 166 9.96 -17.19 -5.30
C ARG A 166 10.74 -16.15 -4.48
N ALA A 167 12.06 -16.18 -4.53
CA ALA A 167 12.92 -15.46 -3.60
C ALA A 167 13.67 -14.24 -4.19
N ALA A 168 13.45 -13.92 -5.46
CA ALA A 168 14.15 -12.80 -6.12
C ALA A 168 13.94 -11.45 -5.40
N ASN A 169 12.79 -11.26 -4.77
CA ASN A 169 12.41 -10.03 -4.07
C ASN A 169 12.71 -10.08 -2.57
N GLY A 170 13.50 -11.07 -2.11
CA GLY A 170 13.74 -11.33 -0.68
C GLY A 170 12.65 -12.15 -0.02
N VAL A 171 12.85 -12.44 1.26
CA VAL A 171 11.91 -13.23 2.08
C VAL A 171 11.69 -12.53 3.42
N ILE A 172 10.43 -12.41 3.83
CA ILE A 172 10.05 -11.97 5.18
C ILE A 172 9.61 -13.20 5.96
N VAL A 173 10.38 -13.56 6.99
CA VAL A 173 10.09 -14.68 7.86
C VAL A 173 9.44 -14.17 9.13
N ILE A 174 8.22 -14.61 9.38
CA ILE A 174 7.42 -14.25 10.56
C ILE A 174 7.40 -15.44 11.50
N THR A 175 7.90 -15.24 12.70
CA THR A 175 7.87 -16.22 13.78
C THR A 175 6.81 -15.80 14.78
N THR A 176 5.94 -16.72 15.12
CA THR A 176 4.84 -16.44 16.04
C THR A 176 5.15 -16.89 17.46
N LYS A 177 4.44 -16.30 18.42
CA LYS A 177 4.59 -16.59 19.85
C LYS A 177 4.30 -18.06 20.17
N LYS A 178 5.11 -18.62 21.06
CA LYS A 178 4.95 -19.98 21.60
C LYS A 178 4.66 -19.93 23.09
N GLY A 179 4.13 -21.01 23.64
CA GLY A 179 3.94 -21.15 25.08
C GLY A 179 5.26 -21.07 25.83
N LYS A 180 5.26 -20.41 26.98
CA LYS A 180 6.41 -20.27 27.90
C LYS A 180 6.14 -21.09 29.16
N ARG A 181 7.20 -21.46 29.88
CA ARG A 181 7.08 -22.20 31.14
C ARG A 181 6.22 -21.43 32.14
N GLY A 182 5.31 -22.11 32.80
CA GLY A 182 4.28 -21.53 33.67
C GLY A 182 3.01 -21.15 32.90
N MET A 183 2.07 -20.55 33.58
CA MET A 183 0.82 -20.03 33.02
C MET A 183 0.83 -18.50 33.08
N SER A 184 0.41 -17.84 32.02
CA SER A 184 0.28 -16.39 31.93
C SER A 184 -0.92 -16.06 31.05
N ILE A 185 -1.77 -15.19 31.53
CA ILE A 185 -2.90 -14.65 30.79
C ILE A 185 -2.66 -13.15 30.61
N GLU A 186 -2.76 -12.67 29.38
CA GLU A 186 -2.59 -11.26 29.05
C GLU A 186 -3.86 -10.79 28.34
N PHE A 187 -4.47 -9.72 28.84
CA PHE A 187 -5.54 -8.99 28.16
C PHE A 187 -5.10 -7.57 27.87
N SER A 188 -5.30 -7.10 26.65
CA SER A 188 -5.05 -5.71 26.27
C SER A 188 -6.22 -5.13 25.49
N SER A 189 -6.52 -3.88 25.76
CA SER A 189 -7.53 -3.09 25.03
C SER A 189 -6.89 -1.78 24.57
N THR A 190 -7.05 -1.46 23.29
CA THR A 190 -6.54 -0.23 22.66
C THR A 190 -7.69 0.53 22.04
N TYR A 191 -7.83 1.79 22.39
CA TYR A 191 -8.71 2.76 21.74
C TYR A 191 -7.87 3.73 20.91
N ALA A 192 -8.26 3.97 19.66
CA ALA A 192 -7.54 4.92 18.81
C ALA A 192 -8.47 5.90 18.12
N ILE A 193 -7.96 7.10 17.88
CA ILE A 193 -8.59 8.16 17.09
C ILE A 193 -7.69 8.43 15.89
N ASP A 194 -8.25 8.28 14.70
CA ASP A 194 -7.59 8.52 13.42
C ASP A 194 -8.10 9.84 12.81
N GLN A 195 -7.19 10.69 12.34
CA GLN A 195 -7.51 11.95 11.68
C GLN A 195 -6.81 12.04 10.34
N VAL A 196 -7.38 12.80 9.41
CA VAL A 196 -6.69 13.15 8.15
C VAL A 196 -5.36 13.82 8.50
N ASN A 197 -4.25 13.34 7.90
CA ASN A 197 -2.94 13.92 8.15
C ASN A 197 -2.66 15.12 7.24
N ARG A 198 -3.13 15.07 5.98
CA ARG A 198 -2.95 16.12 5.00
C ARG A 198 -3.97 15.98 3.85
N GLU A 199 -4.47 17.11 3.36
CA GLU A 199 -5.41 17.21 2.24
C GLU A 199 -5.12 18.44 1.36
N TYR A 200 -5.70 18.49 0.16
CA TYR A 200 -5.65 19.64 -0.73
C TYR A 200 -6.53 20.77 -0.18
N GLU A 201 -6.00 21.99 -0.21
CA GLU A 201 -6.76 23.20 0.10
C GLU A 201 -7.64 23.61 -1.10
N LYS A 202 -8.76 24.24 -0.81
CA LYS A 202 -9.71 24.76 -1.80
C LYS A 202 -9.85 26.27 -1.62
N GLN A 203 -9.95 26.99 -2.74
CA GLN A 203 -10.31 28.41 -2.71
C GLN A 203 -11.77 28.59 -2.25
N GLY A 204 -12.13 29.72 -1.65
CA GLY A 204 -13.48 30.08 -1.21
C GLY A 204 -13.98 31.43 -1.77
N LYS A 205 -13.26 32.02 -2.73
CA LYS A 205 -13.51 33.38 -3.19
C LYS A 205 -14.44 33.45 -4.41
N TYR A 206 -14.30 32.50 -5.33
CA TYR A 206 -15.02 32.47 -6.59
C TYR A 206 -15.96 31.26 -6.70
N GLY A 207 -17.16 31.49 -7.21
CA GLY A 207 -18.19 30.48 -7.33
C GLY A 207 -18.14 29.69 -8.63
N GLN A 208 -19.12 28.80 -8.79
CA GLN A 208 -19.37 28.01 -9.99
C GLN A 208 -19.57 28.90 -11.21
N GLY A 209 -18.97 28.55 -12.35
CA GLY A 209 -19.17 29.28 -13.59
C GLY A 209 -17.94 29.39 -14.46
N SER A 210 -17.97 30.32 -15.40
CA SER A 210 -16.92 30.56 -16.38
C SER A 210 -16.88 32.04 -16.76
N GLY A 211 -15.72 32.56 -17.13
CA GLY A 211 -15.52 33.92 -17.58
C GLY A 211 -15.90 34.96 -16.50
N GLY A 212 -15.72 34.67 -15.22
CA GLY A 212 -16.06 35.55 -14.11
C GLY A 212 -17.57 35.69 -13.83
N ARG A 213 -18.41 34.82 -14.41
CA ARG A 213 -19.86 34.82 -14.21
C ARG A 213 -20.33 33.46 -13.69
N TRP A 214 -21.32 33.51 -12.79
CA TRP A 214 -22.00 32.29 -12.38
C TRP A 214 -22.75 31.65 -13.57
N VAL A 215 -22.56 30.35 -13.74
CA VAL A 215 -23.25 29.56 -14.77
C VAL A 215 -23.73 28.26 -14.14
N ALA A 216 -25.03 28.03 -14.15
CA ALA A 216 -25.63 26.81 -13.60
C ALA A 216 -25.06 25.55 -14.24
N ASN A 217 -24.81 24.50 -13.42
CA ASN A 217 -24.30 23.21 -13.83
C ASN A 217 -22.92 23.23 -14.54
N ASN A 218 -22.20 24.36 -14.48
CA ASN A 218 -20.85 24.44 -15.04
C ASN A 218 -19.89 23.57 -14.25
N ALA A 219 -18.96 22.92 -14.94
CA ALA A 219 -17.94 22.08 -14.29
C ALA A 219 -16.92 22.90 -13.51
N ASN A 220 -16.70 24.17 -13.89
CA ASN A 220 -15.62 25.01 -13.41
C ASN A 220 -16.09 25.96 -12.30
N SER A 221 -15.15 26.44 -11.52
CA SER A 221 -15.31 27.48 -10.49
C SER A 221 -14.61 28.78 -10.93
N TRP A 222 -14.75 29.11 -12.21
CA TRP A 222 -14.29 30.34 -12.83
C TRP A 222 -15.41 31.37 -12.91
N GLY A 223 -16.37 31.32 -11.96
CA GLY A 223 -17.51 32.23 -11.84
C GLY A 223 -17.15 33.55 -11.16
N ASP A 224 -18.21 34.23 -10.69
CA ASP A 224 -18.14 35.51 -10.00
C ASP A 224 -17.59 35.45 -8.56
N GLN A 225 -17.21 36.59 -8.01
CA GLN A 225 -16.83 36.69 -6.59
C GLN A 225 -18.06 36.51 -5.70
N ILE A 226 -18.03 35.48 -4.83
CA ILE A 226 -19.14 35.13 -3.93
C ILE A 226 -19.48 36.30 -2.99
N ALA A 227 -18.48 36.99 -2.45
CA ALA A 227 -18.65 38.10 -1.51
C ALA A 227 -19.40 39.31 -2.11
N LEU A 228 -19.33 39.49 -3.44
CA LEU A 228 -19.97 40.61 -4.14
C LEU A 228 -21.44 40.35 -4.51
N ARG A 229 -21.94 39.15 -4.29
CA ARG A 229 -23.37 38.82 -4.52
C ARG A 229 -24.31 39.62 -3.58
N ASN A 230 -25.61 39.63 -3.89
CA ASN A 230 -26.59 40.40 -3.12
C ASN A 230 -27.14 39.68 -1.86
N GLY A 231 -26.76 38.38 -1.64
CA GLY A 231 -27.14 37.61 -0.46
C GLY A 231 -28.33 36.66 -0.67
N LYS A 232 -29.06 36.73 -1.80
CA LYS A 232 -30.24 35.91 -2.04
C LYS A 232 -30.37 35.50 -3.52
N ASP A 233 -30.61 34.22 -3.73
CA ASP A 233 -30.85 33.66 -5.07
C ASP A 233 -32.20 34.16 -5.65
N SER A 234 -32.22 34.47 -6.94
CA SER A 234 -33.44 34.72 -7.67
C SER A 234 -33.89 33.40 -8.34
N ILE A 235 -35.07 32.92 -7.99
CA ILE A 235 -35.61 31.63 -8.39
C ILE A 235 -36.76 31.83 -9.38
N ASN A 236 -36.78 31.04 -10.48
CA ASN A 236 -37.93 30.89 -11.33
C ASN A 236 -38.94 29.92 -10.72
N ALA A 237 -40.03 30.45 -10.16
CA ALA A 237 -41.06 29.65 -9.50
C ALA A 237 -41.80 28.66 -10.43
N ALA A 238 -41.86 28.99 -11.73
CA ALA A 238 -42.45 28.12 -12.74
C ALA A 238 -41.47 27.15 -13.37
N GLY A 239 -40.19 27.19 -12.94
CA GLY A 239 -39.15 26.31 -13.46
C GLY A 239 -39.16 24.91 -12.79
N ALA A 240 -38.30 24.06 -13.27
CA ALA A 240 -38.05 22.77 -12.64
C ALA A 240 -37.54 22.94 -11.19
N LYS A 241 -37.82 21.94 -10.33
CA LYS A 241 -37.39 21.93 -8.93
C LYS A 241 -36.94 20.53 -8.50
N PHE A 242 -36.09 20.51 -7.49
CA PHE A 242 -35.68 19.29 -6.79
C PHE A 242 -36.13 19.41 -5.35
N VAL A 243 -36.77 18.37 -4.82
CA VAL A 243 -37.20 18.28 -3.43
C VAL A 243 -36.38 17.16 -2.80
N ALA A 244 -35.50 17.52 -1.91
CA ALA A 244 -34.65 16.56 -1.20
C ALA A 244 -35.46 15.69 -0.22
N ASP A 245 -34.91 14.57 0.21
CA ASP A 245 -35.60 13.62 1.11
C ASP A 245 -35.92 14.23 2.48
N ASP A 246 -35.20 15.27 2.90
CA ASP A 246 -35.47 16.06 4.12
C ASP A 246 -36.55 17.14 3.95
N GLY A 247 -37.06 17.33 2.70
CA GLY A 247 -38.06 18.32 2.34
C GLY A 247 -37.50 19.66 1.84
N THR A 248 -36.17 19.84 1.80
CA THR A 248 -35.54 21.05 1.24
C THR A 248 -35.85 21.17 -0.25
N VAL A 249 -36.25 22.38 -0.69
CA VAL A 249 -36.65 22.65 -2.07
C VAL A 249 -35.59 23.47 -2.78
N TYR A 250 -35.04 22.94 -3.87
CA TYR A 250 -34.14 23.62 -4.80
C TYR A 250 -34.90 23.97 -6.08
N GLY A 251 -35.03 25.26 -6.33
CA GLY A 251 -35.69 25.77 -7.56
C GLY A 251 -34.69 26.15 -8.66
N THR A 252 -35.16 26.37 -9.85
CA THR A 252 -34.34 26.86 -10.97
C THR A 252 -33.81 28.28 -10.68
N ILE A 253 -32.50 28.42 -10.49
CA ILE A 253 -31.84 29.71 -10.24
C ILE A 253 -31.75 30.49 -11.56
N VAL A 254 -32.26 31.72 -11.55
CA VAL A 254 -32.10 32.70 -12.62
C VAL A 254 -30.86 33.56 -12.40
N ARG A 255 -30.62 33.97 -11.16
CA ARG A 255 -29.44 34.70 -10.76
C ARG A 255 -28.98 34.22 -9.40
N LYS A 256 -27.71 33.81 -9.34
CA LYS A 256 -27.06 33.41 -8.07
C LYS A 256 -26.79 34.65 -7.23
N GLY A 257 -27.32 34.68 -6.01
CA GLY A 257 -27.15 35.79 -5.05
C GLY A 257 -26.63 35.33 -3.71
N ASP A 258 -26.74 34.05 -3.37
CA ASP A 258 -26.26 33.49 -2.12
C ASP A 258 -24.73 33.65 -1.98
N LYS A 259 -24.29 34.08 -0.75
CA LYS A 259 -22.89 34.34 -0.42
C LYS A 259 -22.24 33.19 0.35
N THR A 260 -22.93 32.10 0.61
CA THR A 260 -22.43 31.00 1.42
C THR A 260 -21.29 30.27 0.72
N VAL A 261 -20.24 29.96 1.48
CA VAL A 261 -19.13 29.10 1.07
C VAL A 261 -19.27 27.78 1.81
N TYR A 262 -19.44 26.69 1.08
CA TYR A 262 -19.79 25.36 1.59
C TYR A 262 -18.58 24.43 1.73
N ASN A 263 -17.33 24.94 1.63
CA ASN A 263 -16.14 24.09 1.65
C ASN A 263 -16.05 23.22 2.90
N ASP A 264 -16.26 23.80 4.11
CA ASP A 264 -16.19 23.07 5.37
C ASP A 264 -17.36 22.08 5.51
N GLN A 265 -18.56 22.50 5.14
CA GLN A 265 -19.74 21.65 5.14
C GLN A 265 -19.58 20.42 4.22
N ASN A 266 -19.09 20.63 3.00
CA ASN A 266 -18.81 19.56 2.04
C ASN A 266 -17.67 18.66 2.53
N ARG A 267 -16.68 19.21 3.24
CA ARG A 267 -15.62 18.44 3.87
C ARG A 267 -16.18 17.54 4.98
N ASP A 268 -17.00 18.10 5.85
CA ASP A 268 -17.60 17.39 6.97
C ASP A 268 -18.64 16.35 6.51
N GLN A 269 -19.22 16.47 5.31
CA GLN A 269 -20.03 15.42 4.71
C GLN A 269 -19.18 14.16 4.42
N VAL A 270 -17.92 14.32 4.01
CA VAL A 270 -17.04 13.24 3.59
C VAL A 270 -16.21 12.69 4.74
N PHE A 271 -15.65 13.56 5.58
CA PHE A 271 -14.68 13.19 6.61
C PHE A 271 -15.26 13.17 8.02
N ARG A 272 -14.68 12.29 8.85
CA ARG A 272 -14.89 12.20 10.30
C ARG A 272 -13.56 11.87 10.98
N ASN A 273 -13.52 11.96 12.30
CA ASN A 273 -12.49 11.28 13.06
C ASN A 273 -12.82 9.78 13.05
N GLY A 274 -11.87 8.97 12.56
CA GLY A 274 -11.97 7.52 12.62
C GLY A 274 -11.77 7.01 14.04
N ILE A 275 -12.38 5.89 14.38
CA ILE A 275 -12.28 5.27 15.72
C ILE A 275 -11.88 3.81 15.55
N THR A 276 -10.93 3.36 16.37
CA THR A 276 -10.52 1.96 16.41
C THR A 276 -10.61 1.42 17.83
N TRP A 277 -11.20 0.22 17.97
CA TRP A 277 -11.11 -0.63 19.15
C TRP A 277 -10.39 -1.92 18.81
N ASN A 278 -9.36 -2.26 19.59
CA ASN A 278 -8.62 -3.50 19.44
C ASN A 278 -8.48 -4.19 20.78
N ASN A 279 -9.11 -5.34 20.93
CA ASN A 279 -9.07 -6.16 22.14
C ASN A 279 -8.32 -7.45 21.85
N ASN A 280 -7.34 -7.79 22.68
CA ASN A 280 -6.56 -9.01 22.56
C ASN A 280 -6.55 -9.75 23.89
N LEU A 281 -6.82 -11.04 23.85
CA LEU A 281 -6.64 -11.97 24.94
C LEU A 281 -5.60 -13.02 24.53
N SER A 282 -4.60 -13.27 25.33
CA SER A 282 -3.68 -14.38 25.09
C SER A 282 -3.42 -15.19 26.35
N ILE A 283 -3.28 -16.49 26.18
CA ILE A 283 -3.00 -17.47 27.20
C ILE A 283 -1.73 -18.22 26.79
N SER A 284 -0.71 -18.15 27.61
CA SER A 284 0.54 -18.90 27.44
C SER A 284 0.68 -19.90 28.58
N SER A 285 0.95 -21.14 28.24
CA SER A 285 1.18 -22.20 29.23
C SER A 285 2.30 -23.10 28.74
N GLY A 286 3.11 -23.61 29.65
CA GLY A 286 4.17 -24.53 29.25
C GLY A 286 4.75 -25.31 30.42
N SER A 287 5.20 -26.50 30.07
CA SER A 287 5.95 -27.43 30.92
C SER A 287 7.17 -27.95 30.16
N ASP A 288 7.93 -28.86 30.76
CA ASP A 288 9.04 -29.51 30.08
C ASP A 288 8.61 -30.42 28.91
N LYS A 289 7.33 -30.88 28.91
CA LYS A 289 6.80 -31.78 27.90
C LYS A 289 5.90 -31.10 26.87
N SER A 290 5.21 -30.03 27.23
CA SER A 290 4.25 -29.37 26.36
C SER A 290 4.27 -27.87 26.51
N ASN A 291 4.02 -27.17 25.41
CA ASN A 291 3.85 -25.72 25.35
C ASN A 291 2.60 -25.39 24.57
N MET A 292 1.82 -24.42 25.05
CA MET A 292 0.62 -23.93 24.38
C MET A 292 0.58 -22.40 24.43
N PHE A 293 0.30 -21.80 23.32
CA PHE A 293 -0.07 -20.39 23.23
C PHE A 293 -1.42 -20.31 22.49
N PHE A 294 -2.38 -19.66 23.11
CA PHE A 294 -3.69 -19.38 22.52
C PHE A 294 -3.93 -17.87 22.54
N SER A 295 -4.49 -17.32 21.48
CA SER A 295 -4.92 -15.92 21.45
C SER A 295 -6.26 -15.75 20.73
N LEU A 296 -7.01 -14.73 21.16
CA LEU A 296 -8.23 -14.25 20.54
C LEU A 296 -8.14 -12.73 20.43
N SER A 297 -8.43 -12.18 19.26
CA SER A 297 -8.39 -10.73 19.02
C SER A 297 -9.62 -10.29 18.22
N ASP A 298 -10.11 -9.10 18.55
CA ASP A 298 -11.14 -8.39 17.79
C ASP A 298 -10.68 -6.96 17.54
N TRP A 299 -10.43 -6.64 16.27
CA TRP A 299 -10.09 -5.33 15.75
C TRP A 299 -11.31 -4.75 15.04
N ASN A 300 -11.84 -3.63 15.51
CA ASN A 300 -12.97 -2.93 14.92
C ASN A 300 -12.55 -1.48 14.63
N GLN A 301 -12.51 -1.09 13.36
CA GLN A 301 -12.05 0.21 12.90
C GLN A 301 -13.09 0.86 12.00
N GLN A 302 -13.45 2.09 12.34
CA GLN A 302 -14.16 3.00 11.47
C GLN A 302 -13.17 3.96 10.84
N GLY A 303 -13.15 4.07 9.51
CA GLY A 303 -12.24 4.93 8.79
C GLY A 303 -12.54 6.44 8.92
N ILE A 304 -11.61 7.25 8.41
CA ILE A 304 -11.73 8.72 8.39
C ILE A 304 -12.79 9.24 7.43
N MET A 305 -13.26 8.42 6.49
CA MET A 305 -14.38 8.75 5.62
C MET A 305 -15.69 8.28 6.25
N LYS A 306 -16.75 9.09 6.15
CA LYS A 306 -18.08 8.73 6.62
C LYS A 306 -18.67 7.57 5.79
N GLY A 307 -19.78 7.02 6.24
CA GLY A 307 -20.48 5.96 5.53
C GLY A 307 -19.72 4.62 5.55
N LEU A 308 -19.54 4.00 4.38
CA LEU A 308 -19.08 2.63 4.22
C LEU A 308 -17.55 2.49 4.28
N SER A 309 -16.89 2.87 5.36
CA SER A 309 -15.44 2.71 5.54
C SER A 309 -15.06 1.89 6.77
N ASP A 310 -15.84 0.86 7.08
CA ASP A 310 -15.65 0.05 8.27
C ASP A 310 -14.82 -1.21 7.95
N TYR A 311 -14.01 -1.64 8.92
CA TYR A 311 -13.17 -2.83 8.84
C TYR A 311 -13.18 -3.54 10.19
N ARG A 312 -13.64 -4.80 10.22
CA ARG A 312 -13.60 -5.64 11.41
C ARG A 312 -12.83 -6.91 11.12
N ARG A 313 -11.89 -7.25 11.99
CA ARG A 313 -11.13 -8.49 11.93
C ARG A 313 -11.15 -9.17 13.27
N THR A 314 -11.65 -10.41 13.29
CA THR A 314 -11.57 -11.29 14.46
C THR A 314 -10.57 -12.40 14.14
N THR A 315 -9.58 -12.63 15.03
CA THR A 315 -8.59 -13.70 14.85
C THR A 315 -8.55 -14.62 16.05
N ALA A 316 -8.36 -15.91 15.78
CA ALA A 316 -8.08 -16.92 16.80
C ALA A 316 -6.80 -17.68 16.38
N ARG A 317 -5.87 -17.85 17.32
CA ARG A 317 -4.63 -18.55 17.08
C ARG A 317 -4.34 -19.58 18.16
N LEU A 318 -3.84 -20.74 17.72
CA LEU A 318 -3.32 -21.80 18.59
C LEU A 318 -1.91 -22.19 18.12
N ASN A 319 -0.94 -22.18 19.03
CA ASN A 319 0.34 -22.80 18.83
C ASN A 319 0.53 -23.83 19.96
N PHE A 320 0.65 -25.09 19.59
CA PHE A 320 0.82 -26.21 20.52
C PHE A 320 2.03 -27.03 20.13
N THR A 321 2.84 -27.42 21.08
CA THR A 321 3.99 -28.33 20.91
C THR A 321 4.01 -29.34 22.02
N GLN A 322 4.19 -30.62 21.69
CA GLN A 322 4.23 -31.74 22.62
C GLN A 322 5.48 -32.60 22.36
N ASN A 323 6.31 -32.79 23.36
CA ASN A 323 7.33 -33.83 23.37
C ASN A 323 6.66 -35.15 23.74
N VAL A 324 6.39 -35.98 22.74
CA VAL A 324 5.75 -37.30 22.93
C VAL A 324 6.69 -38.24 23.68
N ASN A 325 7.96 -38.17 23.29
CA ASN A 325 9.09 -38.85 23.97
C ASN A 325 10.39 -38.14 23.59
N ASP A 326 11.54 -38.67 24.02
CA ASP A 326 12.85 -38.06 23.78
C ASP A 326 13.25 -37.96 22.30
N LYS A 327 12.58 -38.72 21.42
CA LYS A 327 12.86 -38.75 19.98
C LYS A 327 11.80 -38.05 19.15
N LEU A 328 10.55 -37.99 19.60
CA LEU A 328 9.43 -37.46 18.82
C LEU A 328 8.83 -36.24 19.50
N THR A 329 8.84 -35.12 18.77
CA THR A 329 8.11 -33.90 19.09
C THR A 329 7.07 -33.65 18.02
N VAL A 330 5.83 -33.35 18.40
CA VAL A 330 4.76 -32.93 17.49
C VAL A 330 4.33 -31.50 17.79
N GLY A 331 3.98 -30.76 16.76
CA GLY A 331 3.56 -29.37 16.86
C GLY A 331 2.34 -29.11 15.99
N LEU A 332 1.58 -28.12 16.38
CA LEU A 332 0.44 -27.62 15.60
C LEU A 332 0.39 -26.09 15.72
N ASN A 333 0.48 -25.41 14.59
CA ASN A 333 0.13 -23.99 14.47
C ASN A 333 -1.17 -23.88 13.68
N ALA A 334 -2.14 -23.21 14.25
CA ALA A 334 -3.42 -22.94 13.59
C ALA A 334 -3.77 -21.46 13.78
N ASN A 335 -4.14 -20.78 12.71
CA ASN A 335 -4.61 -19.41 12.72
C ASN A 335 -5.88 -19.31 11.90
N MET A 336 -6.91 -18.69 12.47
CA MET A 336 -8.16 -18.34 11.79
C MET A 336 -8.34 -16.84 11.83
N ALA A 337 -8.74 -16.26 10.72
CA ALA A 337 -9.13 -14.85 10.62
C ALA A 337 -10.47 -14.72 9.90
N LYS A 338 -11.36 -13.93 10.48
CA LYS A 338 -12.61 -13.47 9.86
C LYS A 338 -12.51 -11.96 9.70
N THR A 339 -12.57 -11.47 8.46
CA THR A 339 -12.51 -10.05 8.15
C THR A 339 -13.76 -9.65 7.38
N VAL A 340 -14.49 -8.67 7.88
CA VAL A 340 -15.63 -8.06 7.20
C VAL A 340 -15.34 -6.58 7.02
N SER A 341 -15.51 -6.07 5.83
CA SER A 341 -15.18 -4.68 5.52
C SER A 341 -16.08 -4.09 4.44
N ASN A 342 -16.28 -2.79 4.57
CA ASN A 342 -16.74 -1.94 3.49
C ASN A 342 -15.51 -1.24 2.87
N ARG A 343 -15.36 -1.31 1.55
CA ARG A 343 -14.20 -0.79 0.83
C ARG A 343 -14.56 0.53 0.17
N ILE A 344 -13.81 1.57 0.51
CA ILE A 344 -14.03 2.91 -0.04
C ILE A 344 -13.60 2.97 -1.51
N GLN A 345 -14.42 3.66 -2.30
CA GLN A 345 -14.10 4.02 -3.67
C GLN A 345 -12.98 5.06 -3.70
N MET A 346 -11.95 4.83 -4.51
CA MET A 346 -10.80 5.72 -4.68
C MET A 346 -10.52 5.98 -6.17
N GLY A 347 -9.65 6.95 -6.45
CA GLY A 347 -9.16 7.21 -7.80
C GLY A 347 -10.09 8.10 -8.63
N SER A 348 -9.92 8.02 -9.94
CA SER A 348 -10.42 8.98 -10.93
C SER A 348 -11.66 8.55 -11.67
N ASN A 349 -12.38 7.57 -11.16
CA ASN A 349 -13.59 7.12 -11.83
C ASN A 349 -14.82 8.02 -11.55
N LEU A 350 -15.96 7.63 -12.07
CA LEU A 350 -17.23 8.34 -11.92
C LEU A 350 -17.68 8.46 -10.46
N ASP A 351 -17.21 7.57 -9.60
CA ASP A 351 -17.63 7.39 -8.21
C ASP A 351 -16.58 7.85 -7.21
N GLY A 352 -15.45 8.37 -7.67
CA GLY A 352 -14.35 8.82 -6.84
C GLY A 352 -14.81 9.80 -5.76
N LEU A 353 -14.74 9.38 -4.50
CA LEU A 353 -15.25 10.12 -3.36
C LEU A 353 -14.49 11.42 -3.13
N TYR A 354 -13.17 11.32 -3.03
CA TYR A 354 -12.30 12.47 -2.81
C TYR A 354 -12.29 13.40 -4.03
N LEU A 355 -12.38 12.82 -5.24
CA LEU A 355 -12.56 13.57 -6.49
C LEU A 355 -13.82 14.44 -6.45
N GLY A 356 -14.98 13.86 -6.12
CA GLY A 356 -16.25 14.57 -6.07
C GLY A 356 -16.23 15.72 -5.06
N TYR A 357 -15.66 15.49 -3.87
CA TYR A 357 -15.50 16.52 -2.85
C TYR A 357 -14.58 17.66 -3.32
N LEU A 358 -13.39 17.35 -3.80
CA LEU A 358 -12.41 18.38 -4.18
C LEU A 358 -12.88 19.20 -5.38
N ARG A 359 -13.54 18.57 -6.37
CA ARG A 359 -14.02 19.25 -7.58
C ARG A 359 -15.32 20.02 -7.38
N THR A 360 -15.97 19.90 -6.22
CA THR A 360 -17.17 20.69 -5.90
C THR A 360 -16.79 22.16 -5.77
N SER A 361 -17.57 23.03 -6.44
CA SER A 361 -17.42 24.49 -6.36
C SER A 361 -17.68 24.99 -4.94
N PRO A 362 -16.99 26.05 -4.47
CA PRO A 362 -17.15 26.58 -3.12
C PRO A 362 -18.57 27.00 -2.75
N ASP A 363 -19.35 27.48 -3.71
CA ASP A 363 -20.73 27.95 -3.56
C ASP A 363 -21.80 26.87 -3.81
N PHE A 364 -21.37 25.58 -3.86
CA PHE A 364 -22.26 24.43 -4.07
C PHE A 364 -22.30 23.57 -2.81
N ASP A 365 -23.52 23.33 -2.30
CA ASP A 365 -23.79 22.44 -1.20
C ASP A 365 -24.02 21.01 -1.70
N ASN A 366 -23.19 20.05 -1.31
CA ASN A 366 -23.31 18.64 -1.64
C ASN A 366 -24.27 17.86 -0.73
N SER A 367 -24.77 18.43 0.36
CA SER A 367 -25.86 17.83 1.12
C SER A 367 -27.08 17.58 0.23
N ASP A 368 -28.08 16.90 0.66
CA ASP A 368 -29.32 16.68 -0.10
C ASP A 368 -29.08 16.06 -1.50
N TYR A 369 -28.23 15.06 -1.53
CA TYR A 369 -27.82 14.39 -2.77
C TYR A 369 -28.93 13.54 -3.41
N LYS A 370 -30.02 13.21 -2.68
CA LYS A 370 -31.12 12.35 -3.08
C LYS A 370 -32.47 13.01 -2.82
N GLY A 371 -33.43 12.75 -3.69
CA GLY A 371 -34.77 13.33 -3.56
C GLY A 371 -35.63 13.06 -4.79
N THR A 372 -36.63 13.95 -5.05
CA THR A 372 -37.50 13.90 -6.20
C THR A 372 -37.31 15.14 -7.09
N TYR A 373 -36.94 14.94 -8.35
CA TYR A 373 -36.90 15.98 -9.35
C TYR A 373 -38.29 16.18 -9.99
N TYR A 374 -38.70 17.42 -10.15
CA TYR A 374 -39.93 17.78 -10.88
C TYR A 374 -39.54 18.62 -12.08
N THR A 375 -40.05 18.25 -13.26
CA THR A 375 -39.96 19.10 -14.45
C THR A 375 -40.75 20.41 -14.25
N ALA A 376 -40.56 21.39 -15.13
CA ALA A 376 -41.39 22.61 -15.10
C ALA A 376 -42.91 22.32 -15.30
N ALA A 377 -43.26 21.19 -15.94
CA ALA A 377 -44.63 20.73 -16.06
C ALA A 377 -45.13 19.94 -14.83
N GLY A 378 -44.32 19.83 -13.77
CA GLY A 378 -44.65 19.12 -12.52
C GLY A 378 -44.55 17.60 -12.57
N VAL A 379 -43.96 17.01 -13.62
CA VAL A 379 -43.77 15.55 -13.74
C VAL A 379 -42.66 15.11 -12.81
N PRO A 380 -42.91 14.17 -11.85
CA PRO A 380 -41.90 13.71 -10.88
C PRO A 380 -40.96 12.66 -11.46
N SER A 381 -39.70 12.68 -11.00
CA SER A 381 -38.71 11.62 -11.12
C SER A 381 -38.22 11.28 -9.72
N PHE A 382 -38.62 10.13 -9.20
CA PHE A 382 -38.32 9.68 -7.84
C PHE A 382 -36.90 9.16 -7.74
N ASN A 383 -36.33 9.15 -6.51
CA ASN A 383 -34.98 8.72 -6.22
C ASN A 383 -33.95 9.41 -7.14
N ALA A 384 -34.20 10.65 -7.51
CA ALA A 384 -33.35 11.44 -8.38
C ALA A 384 -32.04 11.78 -7.64
N HIS A 385 -30.91 11.71 -8.37
CA HIS A 385 -29.60 12.00 -7.87
C HIS A 385 -29.20 13.44 -8.19
N ARG A 386 -28.96 14.23 -7.14
CA ARG A 386 -28.38 15.57 -7.28
C ARG A 386 -26.86 15.46 -7.27
N GLY A 387 -26.26 15.24 -8.44
CA GLY A 387 -24.81 15.13 -8.61
C GLY A 387 -24.09 16.41 -8.19
N TYR A 388 -22.85 16.32 -7.70
CA TYR A 388 -22.09 17.51 -7.39
C TYR A 388 -21.97 18.42 -8.63
N ARG A 389 -22.00 19.74 -8.44
CA ARG A 389 -22.08 20.79 -9.47
C ARG A 389 -23.42 20.84 -10.24
N ARG A 390 -24.34 19.93 -10.00
CA ARG A 390 -25.67 19.90 -10.60
C ARG A 390 -26.70 20.40 -9.61
N TYR A 391 -27.15 21.65 -9.80
CA TYR A 391 -28.05 22.29 -8.86
C TYR A 391 -29.39 21.57 -8.72
N LEU A 392 -29.94 21.10 -9.83
CA LEU A 392 -31.11 20.23 -9.85
C LEU A 392 -30.72 18.83 -10.30
N GLY A 393 -31.19 17.81 -9.61
CA GLY A 393 -31.00 16.41 -9.96
C GLY A 393 -32.04 15.93 -10.94
N ASN A 394 -31.77 16.00 -12.24
CA ASN A 394 -32.75 15.75 -13.29
C ASN A 394 -32.49 14.46 -14.10
N ALA A 395 -31.36 13.83 -13.95
CA ALA A 395 -30.99 12.61 -14.65
C ALA A 395 -29.78 12.01 -13.96
N ALA A 396 -29.33 10.84 -14.41
CA ALA A 396 -28.05 10.28 -13.97
C ALA A 396 -26.91 11.27 -14.26
N PRO A 397 -26.14 11.67 -13.26
CA PRO A 397 -25.05 12.62 -13.44
C PRO A 397 -23.88 11.97 -14.18
N THR A 398 -22.95 12.80 -14.69
CA THR A 398 -21.68 12.30 -15.23
C THR A 398 -20.79 11.75 -14.11
N TYR A 399 -20.91 12.30 -12.90
CA TYR A 399 -20.16 11.91 -11.71
C TYR A 399 -21.08 11.89 -10.48
N ASN A 400 -20.90 10.95 -9.60
CA ASN A 400 -21.69 10.86 -8.38
C ASN A 400 -21.41 12.01 -7.40
N ASN A 401 -22.46 12.43 -6.69
CA ASN A 401 -22.31 13.22 -5.48
C ASN A 401 -21.56 12.39 -4.42
N PRO A 402 -20.61 12.96 -3.66
CA PRO A 402 -19.96 12.25 -2.55
C PRO A 402 -20.95 11.57 -1.60
N GLY A 403 -22.06 12.24 -1.25
CA GLY A 403 -23.11 11.66 -0.41
C GLY A 403 -23.76 10.42 -1.01
N TRP A 404 -23.97 10.40 -2.33
CA TRP A 404 -24.46 9.22 -3.03
C TRP A 404 -23.50 8.04 -2.94
N THR A 405 -22.21 8.27 -3.23
CA THR A 405 -21.16 7.23 -3.13
C THR A 405 -21.04 6.67 -1.71
N LEU A 406 -21.16 7.55 -0.68
CA LEU A 406 -21.05 7.14 0.72
C LEU A 406 -22.23 6.32 1.24
N ASN A 407 -23.46 6.61 0.78
CA ASN A 407 -24.65 6.11 1.45
C ASN A 407 -25.48 5.15 0.58
N GLU A 408 -25.37 5.23 -0.75
CA GLU A 408 -26.20 4.45 -1.66
C GLU A 408 -25.43 3.31 -2.35
N GLN A 409 -24.12 3.45 -2.53
CA GLN A 409 -23.29 2.40 -3.12
C GLN A 409 -22.85 1.40 -2.04
N THR A 410 -22.61 0.14 -2.49
CA THR A 410 -22.09 -0.91 -1.61
C THR A 410 -20.85 -1.54 -2.22
N ASN A 411 -19.76 -1.64 -1.44
CA ASN A 411 -18.55 -2.34 -1.81
C ASN A 411 -18.07 -3.16 -0.60
N THR A 412 -18.67 -4.33 -0.38
CA THR A 412 -18.32 -5.18 0.76
C THR A 412 -17.25 -6.21 0.41
N SER A 413 -16.52 -6.68 1.40
CA SER A 413 -15.66 -7.87 1.36
C SER A 413 -15.84 -8.65 2.65
N ASP A 414 -16.11 -9.94 2.52
CA ASP A 414 -16.25 -10.91 3.61
C ASP A 414 -15.22 -12.02 3.44
N VAL A 415 -14.15 -11.95 4.23
CA VAL A 415 -13.03 -12.88 4.16
C VAL A 415 -13.01 -13.83 5.33
N THR A 416 -12.83 -15.12 5.02
CA THR A 416 -12.47 -16.14 6.02
C THR A 416 -11.15 -16.78 5.59
N ARG A 417 -10.16 -16.82 6.49
CA ARG A 417 -8.85 -17.41 6.24
C ARG A 417 -8.46 -18.39 7.32
N PHE A 418 -7.83 -19.48 6.90
CA PHE A 418 -7.25 -20.50 7.77
C PHE A 418 -5.80 -20.76 7.36
N ILE A 419 -4.89 -20.74 8.32
CA ILE A 419 -3.52 -21.18 8.14
C ILE A 419 -3.26 -22.30 9.13
N LEU A 420 -2.93 -23.49 8.63
CA LEU A 420 -2.73 -24.69 9.43
C LEU A 420 -1.34 -25.26 9.15
N THR A 421 -0.58 -25.52 10.21
CA THR A 421 0.78 -26.06 10.10
C THR A 421 1.03 -27.13 11.16
N PRO A 422 0.61 -28.40 10.95
CA PRO A 422 1.11 -29.52 11.72
C PRO A 422 2.59 -29.83 11.36
N GLU A 423 3.36 -30.14 12.37
CA GLU A 423 4.77 -30.48 12.26
C GLU A 423 5.11 -31.67 13.13
N ALA A 424 5.98 -32.56 12.65
CA ALA A 424 6.59 -33.64 13.43
C ALA A 424 8.09 -33.56 13.29
N THR A 425 8.80 -33.60 14.41
CA THR A 425 10.27 -33.67 14.44
C THR A 425 10.66 -35.00 15.09
N TYR A 426 11.39 -35.82 14.34
CA TYR A 426 11.86 -37.14 14.78
C TYR A 426 13.39 -37.21 14.78
N LYS A 427 13.99 -37.44 15.97
CA LYS A 427 15.43 -37.69 16.16
C LYS A 427 15.69 -39.19 15.85
N TRP A 428 16.01 -39.48 14.60
CA TRP A 428 16.25 -40.87 14.18
C TRP A 428 17.70 -41.34 14.48
N HIS A 429 18.61 -40.38 14.70
CA HIS A 429 19.98 -40.61 15.13
C HIS A 429 20.41 -39.49 16.09
N GLU A 430 21.47 -39.70 16.89
CA GLU A 430 21.98 -38.72 17.85
C GLU A 430 22.29 -37.35 17.18
N ASN A 431 22.86 -37.41 16.00
CA ASN A 431 23.28 -36.25 15.22
C ASN A 431 22.30 -35.86 14.12
N HIS A 432 21.18 -36.58 13.94
CA HIS A 432 20.22 -36.34 12.86
C HIS A 432 18.79 -36.25 13.35
N LYS A 433 18.08 -35.30 12.79
CA LYS A 433 16.63 -35.17 12.96
C LYS A 433 15.92 -34.96 11.62
N LEU A 434 14.79 -35.60 11.48
CA LEU A 434 13.86 -35.42 10.37
C LEU A 434 12.70 -34.52 10.85
N ILE A 435 12.40 -33.49 10.07
CA ILE A 435 11.24 -32.61 10.28
C ILE A 435 10.29 -32.84 9.10
N ALA A 436 9.05 -33.16 9.39
CA ALA A 436 7.97 -33.23 8.42
C ALA A 436 6.95 -32.16 8.77
N ARG A 437 6.64 -31.28 7.81
CA ARG A 437 5.71 -30.17 7.97
C ARG A 437 4.72 -30.15 6.83
N LEU A 438 3.44 -30.07 7.15
CA LEU A 438 2.38 -29.76 6.21
C LEU A 438 1.98 -28.28 6.44
N GLY A 439 1.92 -27.50 5.39
CA GLY A 439 1.37 -26.15 5.42
C GLY A 439 0.13 -26.07 4.56
N HIS A 440 -0.94 -25.50 5.10
CA HIS A 440 -2.14 -25.21 4.33
C HIS A 440 -2.64 -23.81 4.69
N ASP A 441 -2.61 -22.89 3.72
CA ASP A 441 -3.14 -21.54 3.79
C ASP A 441 -4.31 -21.46 2.82
N MET A 442 -5.51 -21.16 3.33
CA MET A 442 -6.72 -21.06 2.53
C MET A 442 -7.49 -19.81 2.92
N SER A 443 -7.94 -19.05 1.94
CA SER A 443 -8.84 -17.91 2.12
C SER A 443 -10.00 -17.95 1.13
N THR A 444 -11.17 -17.52 1.60
CA THR A 444 -12.34 -17.23 0.78
C THR A 444 -12.71 -15.76 0.98
N ASP A 445 -12.94 -15.02 -0.10
CA ASP A 445 -13.30 -13.59 -0.09
C ASP A 445 -14.53 -13.42 -0.97
N ARG A 446 -15.69 -13.16 -0.35
CA ARG A 446 -16.90 -12.79 -1.08
C ARG A 446 -17.01 -11.28 -1.15
N ARG A 447 -17.17 -10.76 -2.35
CA ARG A 447 -17.27 -9.32 -2.62
C ARG A 447 -18.59 -9.00 -3.29
N ILE A 448 -19.27 -7.99 -2.77
CA ILE A 448 -20.47 -7.44 -3.37
C ILE A 448 -20.19 -6.00 -3.74
N THR A 449 -20.40 -5.67 -5.01
CA THR A 449 -20.41 -4.30 -5.53
C THR A 449 -21.81 -4.00 -6.04
N TYR A 450 -22.40 -2.89 -5.59
CA TYR A 450 -23.74 -2.48 -5.96
C TYR A 450 -23.80 -0.99 -6.25
N PHE A 451 -24.36 -0.64 -7.40
CA PHE A 451 -24.67 0.71 -7.81
C PHE A 451 -26.18 0.82 -8.02
N PRO A 452 -26.89 1.64 -7.24
CA PRO A 452 -28.33 1.82 -7.43
C PRO A 452 -28.63 2.54 -8.74
N VAL A 453 -29.89 2.45 -9.17
CA VAL A 453 -30.40 3.24 -10.31
C VAL A 453 -30.19 4.72 -10.05
N ASN A 454 -29.93 5.49 -11.08
CA ASN A 454 -29.52 6.90 -11.07
C ASN A 454 -28.09 7.16 -10.58
N SER A 455 -27.25 6.14 -10.43
CA SER A 455 -25.80 6.31 -10.30
C SER A 455 -25.20 6.92 -11.58
N ALA A 456 -23.97 7.42 -11.49
CA ALA A 456 -23.32 8.11 -12.60
C ALA A 456 -22.97 7.20 -13.79
N GLY A 457 -22.92 7.77 -14.98
CA GLY A 457 -22.38 7.18 -16.19
C GLY A 457 -23.04 5.88 -16.61
N SER A 458 -22.27 4.84 -16.89
CA SER A 458 -22.76 3.51 -17.30
C SER A 458 -23.60 2.79 -16.25
N GLN A 459 -23.56 3.24 -14.99
CA GLN A 459 -24.32 2.68 -13.87
C GLN A 459 -25.72 3.31 -13.70
N ALA A 460 -26.15 4.16 -14.63
CA ALA A 460 -27.40 4.91 -14.55
C ALA A 460 -28.66 4.05 -14.34
N ASN A 461 -28.65 2.83 -14.84
CA ASN A 461 -29.76 1.88 -14.70
C ASN A 461 -29.51 0.80 -13.64
N GLY A 462 -28.53 1.03 -12.79
CA GLY A 462 -28.13 0.12 -11.73
C GLY A 462 -27.21 -1.02 -12.20
N SER A 463 -26.34 -1.48 -11.32
CA SER A 463 -25.54 -2.67 -11.53
C SER A 463 -25.20 -3.36 -10.22
N PHE A 464 -24.93 -4.65 -10.33
CA PHE A 464 -24.62 -5.52 -9.21
C PHE A 464 -23.58 -6.56 -9.64
N THR A 465 -22.60 -6.80 -8.78
CA THR A 465 -21.60 -7.86 -8.96
C THR A 465 -21.45 -8.64 -7.64
N ASP A 466 -21.51 -9.97 -7.73
CA ASP A 466 -21.19 -10.88 -6.63
C ASP A 466 -20.01 -11.75 -7.08
N ASP A 467 -18.88 -11.58 -6.41
CA ASP A 467 -17.58 -12.13 -6.77
C ASP A 467 -17.04 -12.97 -5.60
N HIS A 468 -16.76 -14.25 -5.86
CA HIS A 468 -16.25 -15.22 -4.90
C HIS A 468 -14.85 -15.65 -5.28
N ILE A 469 -13.87 -15.19 -4.53
CA ILE A 469 -12.46 -15.50 -4.71
C ILE A 469 -12.04 -16.52 -3.66
N GLN A 470 -11.53 -17.66 -4.09
CA GLN A 470 -10.91 -18.65 -3.23
C GLN A 470 -9.44 -18.80 -3.60
N GLU A 471 -8.57 -18.66 -2.63
CA GLU A 471 -7.14 -18.91 -2.77
C GLU A 471 -6.70 -19.95 -1.77
N SER A 472 -5.90 -20.93 -2.22
CA SER A 472 -5.27 -21.90 -1.34
C SER A 472 -3.83 -22.18 -1.74
N GLU A 473 -2.98 -22.38 -0.75
CA GLU A 473 -1.60 -22.83 -0.93
C GLU A 473 -1.32 -23.99 0.03
N THR A 474 -1.01 -25.16 -0.54
CA THR A 474 -0.64 -26.35 0.23
C THR A 474 0.84 -26.65 0.01
N SER A 475 1.60 -26.85 1.08
CA SER A 475 3.01 -27.19 1.04
C SER A 475 3.32 -28.43 1.89
N LEU A 476 4.14 -29.32 1.36
CA LEU A 476 4.72 -30.47 2.08
C LEU A 476 6.22 -30.26 2.15
N HIS A 477 6.76 -30.19 3.35
CA HIS A 477 8.17 -29.89 3.59
C HIS A 477 8.83 -30.96 4.45
N PHE A 478 9.76 -31.70 3.88
CA PHE A 478 10.58 -32.69 4.56
C PHE A 478 12.01 -32.16 4.68
N ILE A 479 12.57 -32.15 5.89
CA ILE A 479 13.88 -31.59 6.17
C ILE A 479 14.66 -32.58 7.04
N ASN A 480 15.80 -33.05 6.55
CA ASN A 480 16.78 -33.77 7.38
C ASN A 480 17.91 -32.83 7.77
N GLN A 481 18.17 -32.71 9.05
CA GLN A 481 19.27 -31.92 9.61
C GLN A 481 20.26 -32.83 10.32
N GLY A 482 21.56 -32.63 10.03
CA GLY A 482 22.64 -33.34 10.64
C GLY A 482 23.70 -32.41 11.22
N THR A 483 24.34 -32.81 12.30
CA THR A 483 25.47 -32.09 12.89
C THR A 483 26.65 -33.04 13.01
N HIS A 484 27.79 -32.66 12.44
CA HIS A 484 28.97 -33.50 12.34
C HIS A 484 30.21 -32.74 12.81
N LYS A 485 31.10 -33.42 13.51
CA LYS A 485 32.43 -32.90 13.82
C LYS A 485 33.43 -33.49 12.85
N LEU A 486 34.08 -32.65 12.06
CA LEU A 486 35.12 -33.02 11.12
C LEU A 486 36.50 -32.69 11.72
N GLY A 487 37.02 -33.57 12.58
CA GLY A 487 38.20 -33.29 13.37
C GLY A 487 37.93 -32.40 14.59
N SER A 488 38.98 -31.74 15.08
CA SER A 488 38.92 -30.88 16.29
C SER A 488 38.38 -29.48 15.99
N ASP A 489 38.55 -29.00 14.76
CA ASP A 489 38.46 -27.58 14.41
C ASP A 489 37.25 -27.23 13.53
N ILE A 490 36.57 -28.23 12.98
CA ILE A 490 35.50 -28.02 12.02
C ILE A 490 34.20 -28.67 12.49
N ASN A 491 33.15 -27.87 12.65
CA ASN A 491 31.78 -28.38 12.81
C ASN A 491 31.02 -28.15 11.49
N LEU A 492 30.36 -29.20 11.03
CA LEU A 492 29.51 -29.16 9.83
C LEU A 492 28.05 -29.38 10.24
N ASN A 493 27.17 -28.41 9.96
CA ASN A 493 25.75 -28.66 9.96
C ASN A 493 25.28 -28.87 8.52
N SER A 494 24.62 -29.97 8.28
CA SER A 494 24.06 -30.32 6.98
C SER A 494 22.53 -30.27 7.02
N THR A 495 21.92 -29.70 6.00
CA THR A 495 20.47 -29.74 5.83
C THR A 495 20.16 -30.19 4.40
N VAL A 496 19.33 -31.20 4.25
CA VAL A 496 18.76 -31.61 2.98
C VAL A 496 17.24 -31.55 3.10
N GLY A 497 16.59 -30.93 2.13
CA GLY A 497 15.16 -30.79 2.17
C GLY A 497 14.47 -31.01 0.82
N TYR A 498 13.21 -31.42 0.92
CA TYR A 498 12.28 -31.51 -0.20
C TYR A 498 11.03 -30.70 0.13
N LEU A 499 10.68 -29.78 -0.77
CA LEU A 499 9.48 -28.95 -0.67
C LEU A 499 8.61 -29.13 -1.90
N TYR A 500 7.37 -29.55 -1.69
CA TYR A 500 6.29 -29.54 -2.67
C TYR A 500 5.34 -28.41 -2.35
N THR A 501 4.92 -27.63 -3.35
CA THR A 501 3.97 -26.52 -3.20
C THR A 501 2.95 -26.57 -4.32
N TYR A 502 1.68 -26.56 -3.97
CA TYR A 502 0.54 -26.42 -4.86
C TYR A 502 -0.27 -25.20 -4.47
N ARG A 503 -0.43 -24.24 -5.38
CA ARG A 503 -1.24 -23.05 -5.21
C ARG A 503 -2.36 -23.05 -6.23
N ASN A 504 -3.56 -22.74 -5.75
CA ASN A 504 -4.76 -22.59 -6.57
C ASN A 504 -5.45 -21.28 -6.22
N VAL A 505 -5.81 -20.49 -7.24
CA VAL A 505 -6.68 -19.32 -7.14
C VAL A 505 -7.87 -19.57 -8.06
N TYR A 506 -9.05 -19.58 -7.48
CA TYR A 506 -10.30 -19.76 -8.19
C TYR A 506 -11.20 -18.57 -7.93
N ASN A 507 -11.73 -18.00 -8.99
CA ASN A 507 -12.69 -16.90 -8.91
C ASN A 507 -13.93 -17.27 -9.71
N ILE A 508 -15.11 -17.16 -9.09
CA ILE A 508 -16.40 -17.36 -9.74
C ILE A 508 -17.36 -16.27 -9.30
N GLY A 509 -18.10 -15.73 -10.23
CA GLY A 509 -19.07 -14.69 -9.93
C GLY A 509 -19.95 -14.35 -11.12
N GLY A 510 -20.62 -13.24 -10.99
CA GLY A 510 -21.41 -12.68 -12.07
C GLY A 510 -21.70 -11.22 -11.81
N SER A 511 -21.97 -10.50 -12.88
CA SER A 511 -22.51 -9.16 -12.84
C SER A 511 -23.90 -9.12 -13.48
N ALA A 512 -24.71 -8.15 -13.08
CA ALA A 512 -26.00 -7.83 -13.68
C ALA A 512 -26.15 -6.32 -13.74
N SER A 513 -26.65 -5.80 -14.84
CA SER A 513 -26.88 -4.36 -15.05
C SER A 513 -28.27 -4.13 -15.63
N GLN A 514 -28.68 -2.86 -15.79
CA GLN A 514 -29.97 -2.50 -16.37
C GLN A 514 -31.16 -3.11 -15.61
N PHE A 515 -31.31 -2.74 -14.33
CA PHE A 515 -32.32 -3.32 -13.46
C PHE A 515 -33.76 -3.15 -13.98
N ILE A 516 -34.53 -4.24 -13.93
CA ILE A 516 -35.96 -4.30 -14.29
C ILE A 516 -36.78 -3.56 -13.24
N ILE A 517 -36.55 -3.85 -11.95
CA ILE A 517 -37.17 -3.15 -10.82
C ILE A 517 -36.18 -2.08 -10.34
N ARG A 518 -36.51 -0.82 -10.61
CA ARG A 518 -35.59 0.31 -10.51
C ARG A 518 -35.58 1.00 -9.16
N ASP A 519 -36.62 0.81 -8.36
CA ASP A 519 -36.87 1.52 -7.10
C ASP A 519 -36.59 0.65 -5.85
N GLN A 520 -36.02 -0.53 -6.02
CA GLN A 520 -35.72 -1.45 -4.94
C GLN A 520 -34.24 -1.89 -4.96
N ASP A 521 -33.60 -1.85 -3.80
CA ASP A 521 -32.26 -2.39 -3.59
C ASP A 521 -32.33 -3.93 -3.60
N ARG A 522 -32.07 -4.52 -4.78
CA ARG A 522 -32.08 -5.97 -4.93
C ARG A 522 -30.76 -6.48 -5.49
N PHE A 523 -30.00 -7.12 -4.62
CA PHE A 523 -28.79 -7.88 -4.96
C PHE A 523 -29.17 -9.24 -5.56
N ALA A 524 -29.83 -9.24 -6.70
CA ALA A 524 -30.32 -10.48 -7.31
C ALA A 524 -30.17 -10.42 -8.84
N PHE A 525 -29.56 -11.44 -9.43
CA PHE A 525 -29.41 -11.57 -10.88
C PHE A 525 -30.73 -11.56 -11.63
N ILE A 526 -31.82 -12.03 -10.99
CA ILE A 526 -33.15 -12.01 -11.60
C ILE A 526 -33.68 -10.60 -11.89
N ASN A 527 -33.12 -9.57 -11.24
CA ASN A 527 -33.49 -8.16 -11.46
C ASN A 527 -32.86 -7.56 -12.73
N SER A 528 -32.42 -8.40 -13.66
CA SER A 528 -31.87 -7.98 -14.95
C SER A 528 -32.32 -8.95 -16.04
N THR A 529 -32.28 -8.50 -17.31
CA THR A 529 -32.53 -9.37 -18.47
C THR A 529 -31.33 -10.28 -18.74
N THR A 530 -31.49 -11.31 -19.55
CA THR A 530 -30.44 -12.29 -19.82
C THR A 530 -29.24 -11.66 -20.50
N GLU A 531 -29.44 -10.73 -21.43
CA GLU A 531 -28.39 -10.03 -22.18
C GLU A 531 -27.55 -9.08 -21.30
N ASN A 532 -28.07 -8.69 -20.14
CA ASN A 532 -27.38 -7.79 -19.19
C ASN A 532 -26.78 -8.54 -17.98
N LYS A 533 -26.64 -9.84 -18.08
CA LYS A 533 -25.98 -10.71 -17.10
C LYS A 533 -24.68 -11.21 -17.69
N ASP A 534 -23.62 -11.09 -16.93
CA ASP A 534 -22.28 -11.53 -17.32
C ASP A 534 -21.72 -12.46 -16.23
N PRO A 535 -21.94 -13.79 -16.34
CA PRO A 535 -21.30 -14.75 -15.47
C PRO A 535 -19.82 -14.89 -15.84
N PHE A 536 -18.95 -14.95 -14.85
CA PHE A 536 -17.53 -15.13 -15.07
C PHE A 536 -16.93 -16.17 -14.13
N ASN A 537 -15.89 -16.85 -14.62
CA ASN A 537 -15.01 -17.63 -13.78
C ASN A 537 -13.57 -17.58 -14.30
N SER A 538 -12.62 -17.72 -13.39
CA SER A 538 -11.22 -17.87 -13.73
C SER A 538 -10.54 -18.77 -12.72
N PHE A 539 -9.50 -19.46 -13.16
CA PHE A 539 -8.66 -20.27 -12.29
C PHE A 539 -7.19 -20.10 -12.66
N SER A 540 -6.34 -20.24 -11.67
CA SER A 540 -4.89 -20.28 -11.86
C SER A 540 -4.30 -21.29 -10.91
N GLU A 541 -3.61 -22.28 -11.46
CA GLU A 541 -2.96 -23.33 -10.71
C GLU A 541 -1.46 -23.28 -10.93
N LEU A 542 -0.71 -23.41 -9.85
CA LEU A 542 0.75 -23.45 -9.88
C LEU A 542 1.25 -24.58 -9.00
N LEU A 543 2.05 -25.44 -9.60
CA LEU A 543 2.72 -26.54 -8.91
C LEU A 543 4.22 -26.34 -9.01
N SER A 544 4.91 -26.48 -7.88
CA SER A 544 6.37 -26.55 -7.87
C SER A 544 6.89 -27.62 -6.91
N ASN A 545 8.02 -28.22 -7.26
CA ASN A 545 8.76 -29.08 -6.36
C ASN A 545 10.23 -28.70 -6.34
N ARG A 546 10.84 -28.80 -5.16
CA ARG A 546 12.20 -28.33 -4.94
C ARG A 546 12.95 -29.30 -4.03
N VAL A 547 14.16 -29.66 -4.46
CA VAL A 547 15.15 -30.32 -3.61
C VAL A 547 16.25 -29.32 -3.33
N TYR A 548 16.69 -29.23 -2.07
CA TYR A 548 17.74 -28.32 -1.69
C TYR A 548 18.69 -28.91 -0.67
N GLY A 549 19.92 -28.39 -0.66
CA GLY A 549 20.95 -28.72 0.32
C GLY A 549 21.62 -27.46 0.88
N ILE A 550 21.93 -27.46 2.17
CA ILE A 550 22.68 -26.43 2.88
C ILE A 550 23.81 -27.11 3.65
N LEU A 551 25.02 -26.63 3.46
CA LEU A 551 26.20 -27.05 4.22
C LEU A 551 26.76 -25.83 4.96
N ASP A 552 26.74 -25.86 6.28
CA ASP A 552 27.27 -24.84 7.18
C ASP A 552 28.55 -25.33 7.83
N PHE A 553 29.68 -24.81 7.42
CA PHE A 553 30.99 -25.08 8.00
C PHE A 553 31.34 -23.99 9.03
N ASP A 554 31.64 -24.43 10.25
CA ASP A 554 32.12 -23.58 11.31
C ASP A 554 33.57 -24.02 11.60
N VAL A 555 34.53 -23.17 11.22
CA VAL A 555 35.95 -23.45 11.34
C VAL A 555 36.51 -22.62 12.51
N LYS A 556 36.95 -23.30 13.60
CA LYS A 556 37.54 -22.71 14.81
C LYS A 556 36.70 -21.64 15.48
N ASP A 557 35.34 -21.72 15.31
CA ASP A 557 34.40 -20.72 15.84
C ASP A 557 34.72 -19.27 15.40
N LYS A 558 35.37 -19.09 14.24
CA LYS A 558 35.72 -17.77 13.68
C LYS A 558 35.45 -17.58 12.21
N ILE A 559 35.48 -18.62 11.39
CA ILE A 559 35.19 -18.61 9.97
C ILE A 559 33.96 -19.47 9.74
N PHE A 560 32.94 -18.87 9.14
CA PHE A 560 31.66 -19.53 8.92
C PHE A 560 31.37 -19.49 7.41
N LEU A 561 31.40 -20.64 6.75
CA LEU A 561 31.09 -20.80 5.34
C LEU A 561 29.78 -21.54 5.19
N GLN A 562 28.83 -20.93 4.48
CA GLN A 562 27.59 -21.60 4.07
C GLN A 562 27.56 -21.79 2.57
N LEU A 563 27.29 -23.01 2.12
CA LEU A 563 27.01 -23.34 0.72
C LEU A 563 25.57 -23.82 0.60
N THR A 564 24.83 -23.28 -0.36
CA THR A 564 23.44 -23.66 -0.59
C THR A 564 23.24 -23.98 -2.07
N GLY A 565 22.50 -25.04 -2.36
CA GLY A 565 22.03 -25.35 -3.71
C GLY A 565 20.58 -25.81 -3.67
N ALA A 566 19.75 -25.26 -4.55
CA ALA A 566 18.37 -25.69 -4.71
C ALA A 566 18.04 -25.92 -6.17
N SER A 567 17.36 -27.04 -6.48
CA SER A 567 16.90 -27.41 -7.82
C SER A 567 15.37 -27.47 -7.80
N GLU A 568 14.74 -26.64 -8.62
CA GLU A 568 13.29 -26.47 -8.69
C GLU A 568 12.74 -26.89 -10.05
N ALA A 569 11.60 -27.56 -10.07
CA ALA A 569 10.72 -27.71 -11.21
C ALA A 569 9.39 -27.01 -10.93
N SER A 570 8.82 -26.38 -11.93
CA SER A 570 7.54 -25.66 -11.82
C SER A 570 6.69 -25.90 -13.06
N SER A 571 5.38 -25.80 -12.92
CA SER A 571 4.42 -25.85 -14.03
C SER A 571 4.50 -24.64 -14.97
N THR A 572 5.31 -23.62 -14.66
CA THR A 572 5.40 -22.37 -15.43
C THR A 572 6.61 -22.31 -16.39
N TYR A 573 7.50 -23.32 -16.37
CA TYR A 573 8.66 -23.41 -17.27
C TYR A 573 9.13 -24.87 -17.42
N ALA A 574 9.75 -25.18 -18.57
CA ALA A 574 10.04 -26.59 -18.95
C ALA A 574 11.24 -27.17 -18.21
N SER A 575 12.35 -26.42 -18.05
CA SER A 575 13.61 -26.98 -17.52
C SER A 575 13.75 -26.62 -16.01
N ARG A 576 14.38 -27.55 -15.26
CA ARG A 576 14.65 -27.28 -13.83
C ARG A 576 15.54 -26.05 -13.66
N PHE A 577 15.17 -25.19 -12.70
CA PHE A 577 15.95 -24.02 -12.31
C PHE A 577 16.87 -24.36 -11.14
N PHE A 578 18.16 -24.01 -11.26
CA PHE A 578 19.15 -24.23 -10.21
C PHE A 578 19.56 -22.90 -9.56
N SER A 579 19.48 -22.83 -8.21
CA SER A 579 19.78 -21.66 -7.38
C SER A 579 20.96 -21.94 -6.45
N PRO A 580 22.22 -21.72 -6.90
CA PRO A 580 23.39 -21.83 -6.02
C PRO A 580 23.58 -20.57 -5.21
N SER A 581 24.12 -20.70 -4.00
CA SER A 581 24.63 -19.57 -3.22
C SER A 581 25.79 -19.97 -2.29
N ALA A 582 26.63 -18.98 -2.00
CA ALA A 582 27.70 -19.10 -1.02
C ALA A 582 27.73 -17.86 -0.14
N SER A 583 28.00 -18.03 1.15
CA SER A 583 28.24 -16.90 2.06
C SER A 583 29.36 -17.25 3.05
N LEU A 584 30.21 -16.26 3.32
CA LEU A 584 31.34 -16.35 4.22
C LEU A 584 31.24 -15.25 5.26
N ALA A 585 31.38 -15.61 6.54
CA ALA A 585 31.57 -14.67 7.63
C ALA A 585 32.91 -14.95 8.32
N TYR A 586 33.68 -13.90 8.58
CA TYR A 586 34.93 -14.00 9.31
C TYR A 586 34.92 -13.02 10.48
N GLU A 587 35.03 -13.59 11.70
CA GLU A 587 35.11 -12.84 12.95
C GLU A 587 36.55 -12.41 13.22
N LEU A 588 36.91 -11.20 12.79
CA LEU A 588 38.25 -10.64 12.90
C LEU A 588 38.75 -10.57 14.35
N THR A 589 37.86 -10.27 15.29
CA THR A 589 38.22 -10.12 16.72
C THR A 589 38.65 -11.40 17.38
N LYS A 590 38.49 -12.55 16.74
CA LYS A 590 39.11 -13.80 17.24
C LYS A 590 40.64 -13.82 17.05
N ASP A 591 41.13 -13.11 16.01
CA ASP A 591 42.57 -12.99 15.73
C ASP A 591 43.18 -11.68 16.25
N LEU A 592 42.44 -10.55 16.10
CA LEU A 592 42.91 -9.20 16.46
C LEU A 592 42.81 -8.88 17.98
N LYS A 593 42.22 -9.74 18.78
CA LYS A 593 41.82 -9.54 20.17
C LYS A 593 41.00 -8.27 20.41
N PRO A 594 39.86 -8.34 21.10
CA PRO A 594 39.06 -7.18 21.46
C PRO A 594 39.87 -6.15 22.27
N THR A 595 39.59 -4.86 22.00
CA THR A 595 40.11 -3.72 22.75
C THR A 595 38.94 -2.90 23.32
N ASP A 596 39.24 -1.92 24.16
CA ASP A 596 38.22 -1.00 24.67
C ASP A 596 37.53 -0.21 23.54
N LEU A 597 38.24 0.06 22.44
CA LEU A 597 37.70 0.71 21.26
C LEU A 597 36.97 -0.29 20.36
N LEU A 598 37.61 -1.40 19.98
CA LEU A 598 37.05 -2.40 19.06
C LEU A 598 36.68 -3.66 19.84
N SER A 599 35.40 -3.79 20.18
CA SER A 599 34.90 -4.92 20.98
C SER A 599 34.56 -6.14 20.13
N TYR A 600 34.15 -5.92 18.88
CA TYR A 600 33.76 -6.95 17.93
C TYR A 600 33.89 -6.44 16.48
N ALA A 601 34.39 -7.29 15.60
CA ALA A 601 34.40 -7.03 14.15
C ALA A 601 34.20 -8.33 13.38
N LYS A 602 33.28 -8.30 12.42
CA LYS A 602 32.99 -9.39 11.50
C LYS A 602 32.92 -8.84 10.08
N LEU A 603 33.59 -9.51 9.15
CA LEU A 603 33.46 -9.26 7.71
C LEU A 603 32.52 -10.30 7.09
N ARG A 604 31.75 -9.88 6.10
CA ARG A 604 30.79 -10.72 5.40
C ARG A 604 30.95 -10.56 3.88
N VAL A 605 30.89 -11.68 3.17
CA VAL A 605 30.76 -11.70 1.72
C VAL A 605 29.77 -12.78 1.35
N SER A 606 28.88 -12.47 0.43
CA SER A 606 27.95 -13.47 -0.07
C SER A 606 27.64 -13.25 -1.56
N THR A 607 27.34 -14.33 -2.24
CA THR A 607 26.82 -14.33 -3.62
C THR A 607 25.75 -15.41 -3.77
N GLY A 608 24.76 -15.13 -4.61
CA GLY A 608 23.71 -16.09 -4.83
C GLY A 608 22.92 -15.81 -6.12
N ARG A 609 22.31 -16.86 -6.62
CA ARG A 609 21.43 -16.84 -7.78
C ARG A 609 20.04 -17.29 -7.36
N VAL A 610 19.02 -16.49 -7.70
CA VAL A 610 17.60 -16.79 -7.50
C VAL A 610 16.84 -16.40 -8.76
N GLY A 611 15.56 -16.74 -8.86
CA GLY A 611 14.78 -16.44 -10.06
C GLY A 611 13.43 -15.78 -9.74
N VAL A 612 12.77 -15.30 -10.81
CA VAL A 612 11.34 -14.98 -10.84
C VAL A 612 10.68 -15.96 -11.80
N ALA A 613 9.70 -16.72 -11.30
CA ALA A 613 8.94 -17.64 -12.15
C ALA A 613 8.12 -16.86 -13.18
N PRO A 614 8.05 -17.30 -14.44
CA PRO A 614 7.13 -16.76 -15.41
C PRO A 614 5.67 -16.89 -14.93
N PRO A 615 4.75 -16.02 -15.38
CA PRO A 615 3.32 -16.21 -15.17
C PRO A 615 2.84 -17.59 -15.66
N ALA A 616 1.78 -18.12 -15.03
CA ALA A 616 1.19 -19.37 -15.46
C ALA A 616 0.60 -19.25 -16.89
N TYR A 617 0.63 -20.34 -17.63
CA TYR A 617 0.01 -20.53 -18.97
C TYR A 617 0.61 -19.73 -20.14
N ILE A 618 1.69 -18.94 -19.93
CA ILE A 618 2.26 -18.10 -21.01
C ILE A 618 3.13 -18.88 -22.00
N TRP A 619 3.44 -20.14 -21.73
CA TRP A 619 4.19 -20.98 -22.70
C TRP A 619 3.31 -21.51 -23.83
N ASN A 620 1.98 -21.54 -23.66
CA ASN A 620 1.02 -21.85 -24.73
C ASN A 620 0.32 -20.58 -25.23
N THR A 621 -0.07 -20.58 -26.48
CA THR A 621 -0.99 -19.57 -27.01
C THR A 621 -2.41 -19.94 -26.62
N ASN A 622 -3.00 -19.15 -25.75
CA ASN A 622 -4.34 -19.41 -25.24
C ASN A 622 -5.43 -19.00 -26.24
N PHE A 623 -6.60 -19.61 -26.08
CA PHE A 623 -7.83 -19.18 -26.75
C PHE A 623 -8.62 -18.29 -25.79
N VAL A 624 -9.32 -17.31 -26.36
CA VAL A 624 -10.17 -16.37 -25.63
C VAL A 624 -11.56 -16.38 -26.24
N ALA A 625 -12.58 -16.09 -25.44
CA ALA A 625 -13.94 -15.97 -25.95
C ALA A 625 -14.00 -14.83 -26.98
N ALA A 626 -14.71 -15.06 -28.07
CA ALA A 626 -14.84 -14.11 -29.14
C ALA A 626 -16.06 -13.21 -28.90
N GLY A 627 -15.79 -11.93 -28.77
CA GLY A 627 -16.75 -10.87 -29.11
C GLY A 627 -16.06 -9.98 -30.13
N SER A 628 -16.67 -9.69 -31.25
CA SER A 628 -16.12 -8.74 -32.22
C SER A 628 -16.84 -7.42 -32.08
N SER A 629 -16.14 -6.42 -31.53
CA SER A 629 -16.60 -5.02 -31.65
C SER A 629 -15.59 -4.25 -32.48
N SER A 630 -16.05 -3.61 -33.52
CA SER A 630 -15.30 -2.56 -34.18
C SER A 630 -15.97 -1.21 -33.82
N GLY A 631 -15.16 -0.16 -33.57
CA GLY A 631 -15.70 1.18 -33.33
C GLY A 631 -16.51 1.73 -34.49
N TRP A 632 -16.67 0.97 -35.59
CA TRP A 632 -17.28 1.35 -36.86
C TRP A 632 -18.43 0.43 -37.31
N GLY A 633 -18.76 -0.61 -36.55
CA GLY A 633 -19.79 -1.56 -36.89
C GLY A 633 -20.48 -2.16 -35.68
N ASP A 634 -21.53 -2.94 -35.90
CA ASP A 634 -22.29 -3.59 -34.87
C ASP A 634 -21.42 -4.61 -34.07
N TYR A 635 -21.72 -4.73 -32.80
CA TYR A 635 -21.12 -5.77 -31.95
C TYR A 635 -21.66 -7.13 -32.37
N LEU A 636 -20.75 -8.04 -32.74
CA LEU A 636 -21.05 -9.44 -32.96
C LEU A 636 -20.84 -10.21 -31.65
N ASP A 637 -21.93 -10.50 -30.96
CA ASP A 637 -21.91 -11.30 -29.76
C ASP A 637 -21.71 -12.77 -30.15
N GLY A 638 -20.58 -13.36 -29.73
CA GLY A 638 -20.27 -14.76 -29.98
C GLY A 638 -21.32 -15.73 -29.46
N SER A 639 -22.08 -15.39 -28.43
CA SER A 639 -23.16 -16.21 -27.87
C SER A 639 -24.32 -16.41 -28.85
N LEU A 640 -24.59 -15.45 -29.72
CA LEU A 640 -25.61 -15.50 -30.74
C LEU A 640 -25.27 -16.47 -31.90
N TYR A 641 -24.01 -16.83 -32.02
CA TYR A 641 -23.48 -17.70 -33.07
C TYR A 641 -22.95 -19.05 -32.53
N GLY A 642 -23.49 -19.51 -31.40
CA GLY A 642 -23.13 -20.80 -30.82
C GLY A 642 -21.86 -20.80 -30.00
N GLY A 643 -21.36 -19.64 -29.61
CA GLY A 643 -20.12 -19.45 -28.87
C GLY A 643 -18.90 -19.54 -29.79
N SER A 644 -18.22 -18.45 -29.98
CA SER A 644 -16.97 -18.43 -30.75
C SER A 644 -15.78 -18.17 -29.85
N ILE A 645 -14.67 -18.80 -30.20
CA ILE A 645 -13.37 -18.55 -29.57
C ILE A 645 -12.37 -18.18 -30.65
N TYR A 646 -11.41 -17.32 -30.31
CA TYR A 646 -10.29 -17.03 -31.19
C TYR A 646 -8.96 -17.19 -30.46
N ARG A 647 -7.91 -17.36 -31.22
CA ARG A 647 -6.57 -17.44 -30.69
C ARG A 647 -6.12 -16.09 -30.17
N SER A 648 -5.52 -16.05 -28.97
CA SER A 648 -4.97 -14.81 -28.39
C SER A 648 -4.03 -14.11 -29.37
N SER A 649 -4.08 -12.80 -29.41
CA SER A 649 -3.13 -11.97 -30.17
C SER A 649 -1.72 -11.95 -29.56
N THR A 650 -1.55 -12.51 -28.37
CA THR A 650 -0.24 -12.71 -27.73
C THR A 650 0.18 -14.17 -27.86
N GLN A 651 1.26 -14.39 -28.60
CA GLN A 651 1.83 -15.71 -28.80
C GLN A 651 2.50 -16.21 -27.51
N GLY A 652 2.20 -17.45 -27.13
CA GLY A 652 2.92 -18.16 -26.09
C GLY A 652 4.35 -18.51 -26.50
N ASN A 653 5.19 -18.85 -25.53
CA ASN A 653 6.57 -19.25 -25.77
C ASN A 653 6.93 -20.50 -24.93
N PRO A 654 7.04 -21.69 -25.55
CA PRO A 654 7.40 -22.90 -24.81
C PRO A 654 8.83 -22.90 -24.27
N ASP A 655 9.72 -22.06 -24.81
CA ASP A 655 11.12 -21.93 -24.38
C ASP A 655 11.32 -20.89 -23.27
N ILE A 656 10.23 -20.34 -22.71
CA ILE A 656 10.32 -19.34 -21.64
C ILE A 656 11.06 -19.89 -20.42
N LYS A 657 11.93 -19.07 -19.86
CA LYS A 657 12.74 -19.41 -18.68
C LYS A 657 12.42 -18.48 -17.52
N PRO A 658 12.69 -18.88 -16.26
CA PRO A 658 12.68 -17.93 -15.14
C PRO A 658 13.63 -16.75 -15.39
N GLU A 659 13.23 -15.56 -15.00
CA GLU A 659 14.14 -14.42 -14.89
C GLU A 659 15.24 -14.74 -13.88
N ILE A 660 16.47 -14.36 -14.14
CA ILE A 660 17.62 -14.75 -13.32
C ILE A 660 18.16 -13.52 -12.58
N LYS A 661 18.06 -13.52 -11.26
CA LYS A 661 18.73 -12.53 -10.42
C LYS A 661 20.01 -13.10 -9.83
N THR A 662 21.13 -12.47 -10.12
CA THR A 662 22.44 -12.74 -9.48
C THR A 662 22.79 -11.56 -8.60
N GLU A 663 23.13 -11.81 -7.32
CA GLU A 663 23.45 -10.76 -6.35
C GLU A 663 24.73 -11.08 -5.61
N THR A 664 25.55 -10.07 -5.38
CA THR A 664 26.76 -10.12 -4.55
C THR A 664 26.68 -9.04 -3.48
N GLU A 665 27.06 -9.40 -2.26
CA GLU A 665 27.10 -8.51 -1.08
C GLU A 665 28.47 -8.52 -0.44
N LEU A 666 28.88 -7.34 0.03
CA LEU A 666 30.02 -7.15 0.94
C LEU A 666 29.50 -6.44 2.19
N GLY A 667 29.87 -6.89 3.36
CA GLY A 667 29.42 -6.27 4.61
C GLY A 667 30.41 -6.36 5.75
N ALA A 668 30.17 -5.51 6.74
CA ALA A 668 30.91 -5.49 7.99
C ALA A 668 29.96 -5.22 9.16
N ASP A 669 30.12 -5.97 10.24
CA ASP A 669 29.43 -5.73 11.51
C ASP A 669 30.48 -5.40 12.57
N VAL A 670 30.37 -4.22 13.19
CA VAL A 670 31.37 -3.69 14.13
C VAL A 670 30.70 -3.25 15.42
N LYS A 671 31.30 -3.63 16.58
CA LYS A 671 30.91 -3.08 17.89
C LYS A 671 32.09 -2.35 18.50
N LEU A 672 31.85 -1.13 18.95
CA LEU A 672 32.83 -0.20 19.47
C LEU A 672 32.54 0.16 20.95
N PHE A 673 33.55 0.69 21.64
CA PHE A 673 33.43 1.28 22.97
C PHE A 673 32.78 0.32 24.00
N LYS A 674 33.33 -0.90 24.14
CA LYS A 674 32.78 -1.94 25.03
C LYS A 674 31.30 -2.28 24.69
N ASN A 675 31.02 -2.45 23.40
CA ASN A 675 29.68 -2.74 22.83
C ASN A 675 28.65 -1.60 22.97
N LYS A 676 29.06 -0.36 23.28
CA LYS A 676 28.12 0.77 23.33
C LYS A 676 27.62 1.20 21.96
N VAL A 677 28.43 1.04 20.92
CA VAL A 677 28.06 1.38 19.53
C VAL A 677 28.10 0.13 18.70
N SER A 678 27.02 -0.19 18.01
CA SER A 678 26.92 -1.27 17.03
C SER A 678 26.60 -0.69 15.67
N LEU A 679 27.40 -1.03 14.65
CA LEU A 679 27.25 -0.58 13.27
C LEU A 679 27.25 -1.79 12.36
N GLY A 680 26.28 -1.85 11.47
CA GLY A 680 26.21 -2.78 10.36
C GLY A 680 26.32 -2.01 9.05
N PHE A 681 27.17 -2.45 8.14
CA PHE A 681 27.36 -1.88 6.83
C PHE A 681 27.21 -2.99 5.78
N THR A 682 26.46 -2.71 4.68
CA THR A 682 26.36 -3.63 3.56
C THR A 682 26.32 -2.85 2.25
N TYR A 683 27.21 -3.21 1.33
CA TYR A 683 27.13 -2.84 -0.09
C TYR A 683 26.65 -4.05 -0.88
N TYR A 684 25.71 -3.85 -1.79
CA TYR A 684 25.21 -4.91 -2.66
C TYR A 684 25.08 -4.43 -4.10
N GLN A 685 25.20 -5.40 -5.01
CA GLN A 685 24.92 -5.23 -6.43
C GLN A 685 24.19 -6.47 -6.93
N ASN A 686 23.12 -6.27 -7.68
CA ASN A 686 22.44 -7.36 -8.36
C ASN A 686 22.18 -7.01 -9.83
N LYS A 687 22.07 -8.07 -10.65
CA LYS A 687 21.65 -8.01 -12.04
C LYS A 687 20.52 -9.01 -12.23
N ILE A 688 19.51 -8.60 -12.97
CA ILE A 688 18.39 -9.42 -13.41
C ILE A 688 18.52 -9.56 -14.92
N ASP A 689 18.74 -10.80 -15.38
CA ASP A 689 18.87 -11.15 -16.78
C ASP A 689 17.58 -11.81 -17.28
N GLY A 690 17.13 -11.39 -18.44
CA GLY A 690 16.01 -12.01 -19.15
C GLY A 690 14.66 -11.82 -18.48
N ALA A 691 14.32 -10.60 -18.03
CA ALA A 691 12.97 -10.30 -17.53
C ALA A 691 11.91 -10.64 -18.59
N VAL A 692 10.80 -11.25 -18.14
CA VAL A 692 9.76 -11.77 -19.01
C VAL A 692 8.80 -10.69 -19.44
N LEU A 693 8.70 -10.47 -20.76
CA LEU A 693 7.84 -9.44 -21.36
C LEU A 693 7.04 -10.00 -22.53
N ALA A 694 5.86 -9.46 -22.76
CA ALA A 694 5.12 -9.59 -24.02
C ALA A 694 5.61 -8.47 -24.96
N ILE A 695 6.51 -8.75 -25.88
CA ILE A 695 7.06 -7.78 -26.81
C ILE A 695 6.31 -7.78 -28.14
N ALA A 696 6.15 -6.61 -28.75
CA ALA A 696 5.50 -6.46 -30.04
C ALA A 696 6.26 -7.25 -31.12
N VAL A 697 5.52 -7.90 -32.00
CA VAL A 697 6.04 -8.62 -33.17
C VAL A 697 5.35 -8.10 -34.43
N ALA A 698 5.95 -8.37 -35.61
CA ALA A 698 5.34 -7.97 -36.88
C ALA A 698 3.96 -8.61 -37.03
N ASN A 699 2.94 -7.83 -37.36
CA ASN A 699 1.56 -8.31 -37.52
C ASN A 699 1.43 -9.42 -38.59
N SER A 700 2.37 -9.50 -39.54
CA SER A 700 2.46 -10.58 -40.53
C SER A 700 2.65 -11.97 -39.90
N THR A 701 3.08 -12.06 -38.64
CA THR A 701 3.15 -13.34 -37.90
C THR A 701 1.76 -13.84 -37.46
N GLY A 702 0.74 -13.03 -37.57
CA GLY A 702 -0.62 -13.29 -37.05
C GLY A 702 -0.75 -13.01 -35.54
N TYR A 703 0.23 -12.36 -34.93
CA TYR A 703 0.22 -11.94 -33.52
C TYR A 703 0.59 -10.47 -33.39
N SER A 704 0.12 -9.82 -32.32
CA SER A 704 0.54 -8.48 -31.93
C SER A 704 1.75 -8.51 -31.00
N ASN A 705 1.81 -9.52 -30.13
CA ASN A 705 2.88 -9.70 -29.14
C ASN A 705 3.35 -11.14 -29.04
N GLN A 706 4.54 -11.36 -28.48
CA GLN A 706 5.07 -12.67 -28.12
C GLN A 706 5.76 -12.59 -26.75
N TRP A 707 5.52 -13.58 -25.89
CA TRP A 707 6.23 -13.70 -24.62
C TRP A 707 7.71 -14.07 -24.84
N LYS A 708 8.61 -13.28 -24.26
CA LYS A 708 10.07 -13.50 -24.35
C LYS A 708 10.80 -13.10 -23.06
N ASN A 709 11.96 -13.71 -22.83
CA ASN A 709 12.96 -13.22 -21.89
C ASN A 709 13.74 -12.10 -22.59
N ALA A 710 13.36 -10.84 -22.42
CA ALA A 710 13.73 -9.75 -23.32
C ALA A 710 14.32 -8.51 -22.65
N ALA A 711 14.31 -8.40 -21.32
CA ALA A 711 14.81 -7.21 -20.63
C ALA A 711 15.82 -7.55 -19.54
N ASP A 712 16.70 -6.60 -19.26
CA ASP A 712 17.66 -6.69 -18.18
C ASP A 712 17.53 -5.48 -17.26
N LEU A 713 17.72 -5.73 -15.95
CA LEU A 713 17.65 -4.73 -14.90
C LEU A 713 18.86 -4.86 -13.98
N SER A 714 19.22 -3.78 -13.33
CA SER A 714 20.24 -3.80 -12.28
C SER A 714 19.85 -2.96 -11.07
N ASN A 715 20.33 -3.36 -9.90
CA ASN A 715 20.24 -2.61 -8.66
C ASN A 715 21.60 -2.60 -7.96
N LYS A 716 21.98 -1.46 -7.42
CA LYS A 716 23.15 -1.32 -6.54
C LYS A 716 22.84 -0.38 -5.40
N GLY A 717 23.32 -0.71 -4.21
CA GLY A 717 22.95 0.07 -3.04
C GLY A 717 23.83 -0.13 -1.83
N LEU A 718 23.51 0.70 -0.85
CA LEU A 718 24.19 0.79 0.43
C LEU A 718 23.17 0.68 1.56
N GLU A 719 23.51 -0.07 2.59
CA GLU A 719 22.72 -0.20 3.83
C GLU A 719 23.62 0.09 5.03
N ILE A 720 23.11 0.88 5.96
CA ILE A 720 23.75 1.17 7.24
C ILE A 720 22.70 0.96 8.32
N ASP A 721 23.02 0.15 9.32
CA ASP A 721 22.22 -0.05 10.51
C ASP A 721 23.05 0.35 11.73
N MET A 722 22.49 1.12 12.66
CA MET A 722 23.17 1.68 13.80
C MET A 722 22.37 1.46 15.08
N ASN A 723 23.08 1.11 16.17
CA ASN A 723 22.52 1.13 17.52
C ASN A 723 23.58 1.63 18.50
N VAL A 724 23.21 2.62 19.32
CA VAL A 724 24.10 3.27 20.28
C VAL A 724 23.46 3.29 21.65
N SER A 725 24.04 2.62 22.63
CA SER A 725 23.64 2.72 24.03
C SER A 725 24.23 4.01 24.62
N LEU A 726 23.42 5.07 24.68
CA LEU A 726 23.83 6.39 25.17
C LEU A 726 23.99 6.39 26.68
N ILE A 727 23.00 5.83 27.38
CA ILE A 727 22.96 5.75 28.83
C ILE A 727 22.51 4.34 29.22
N LYS A 728 23.21 3.73 30.16
CA LYS A 728 22.84 2.44 30.74
C LYS A 728 23.05 2.50 32.27
N SER A 729 21.94 2.50 33.00
CA SER A 729 21.90 2.44 34.44
C SER A 729 20.68 1.66 34.92
N ASP A 730 20.61 1.34 36.21
CA ASP A 730 19.49 0.55 36.75
C ASP A 730 18.13 1.23 36.56
N ASN A 731 18.09 2.56 36.67
CA ASN A 731 16.84 3.34 36.59
C ASN A 731 16.61 4.04 35.27
N PHE A 732 17.64 4.22 34.42
CA PHE A 732 17.55 4.95 33.17
C PHE A 732 18.41 4.32 32.09
N ASN A 733 17.76 3.84 31.03
CA ASN A 733 18.42 3.38 29.81
C ASN A 733 17.96 4.23 28.65
N LEU A 734 18.90 4.61 27.79
CA LEU A 734 18.64 5.40 26.58
C LEU A 734 19.47 4.85 25.42
N ASN A 735 18.80 4.44 24.35
CA ASN A 735 19.44 3.96 23.13
C ASN A 735 19.01 4.82 21.96
N LEU A 736 19.99 5.16 21.12
CA LEU A 736 19.77 5.73 19.79
C LEU A 736 19.91 4.61 18.76
N TYR A 737 18.94 4.46 17.90
CA TYR A 737 18.98 3.49 16.80
C TYR A 737 18.59 4.15 15.47
N GLY A 738 19.05 3.58 14.38
CA GLY A 738 18.71 4.13 13.06
C GLY A 738 19.16 3.22 11.94
N ASN A 739 18.59 3.50 10.78
CA ASN A 739 18.98 2.85 9.54
C ASN A 739 18.99 3.83 8.38
N LEU A 740 19.82 3.55 7.40
CA LEU A 740 19.90 4.29 6.14
C LEU A 740 20.01 3.30 4.99
N GLY A 741 19.21 3.50 3.97
CA GLY A 741 19.22 2.73 2.74
C GLY A 741 19.26 3.62 1.51
N ARG A 742 20.14 3.27 0.58
CA ARG A 742 20.21 3.87 -0.76
C ARG A 742 20.15 2.75 -1.79
N ASN A 743 19.26 2.86 -2.76
CA ASN A 743 19.23 1.97 -3.91
C ASN A 743 19.20 2.77 -5.21
N ARG A 744 19.93 2.32 -6.22
CA ARG A 744 19.82 2.79 -7.60
C ARG A 744 19.44 1.62 -8.48
N ASN A 745 18.29 1.73 -9.11
CA ASN A 745 17.77 0.80 -10.08
C ASN A 745 17.92 1.36 -11.49
N THR A 746 18.21 0.50 -12.47
CA THR A 746 18.28 0.87 -13.88
C THR A 746 17.63 -0.25 -14.71
N VAL A 747 16.86 0.11 -15.71
CA VAL A 747 16.45 -0.75 -16.81
C VAL A 747 17.60 -0.71 -17.82
N ASP A 748 18.41 -1.77 -17.87
CA ASP A 748 19.66 -1.76 -18.63
C ASP A 748 19.40 -2.03 -20.11
N ASN A 749 18.38 -2.84 -20.44
CA ASN A 749 18.07 -3.22 -21.81
C ASN A 749 16.58 -3.63 -21.92
N LEU A 750 15.91 -3.23 -22.98
CA LEU A 750 14.55 -3.67 -23.35
C LEU A 750 14.50 -4.42 -24.68
N SER A 751 15.65 -4.82 -25.23
CA SER A 751 15.77 -5.53 -26.52
C SER A 751 15.05 -4.82 -27.69
N GLY A 752 15.10 -3.48 -27.69
CA GLY A 752 14.44 -2.66 -28.71
C GLY A 752 12.93 -2.46 -28.53
N ALA A 753 12.35 -2.96 -27.43
CA ALA A 753 10.94 -2.69 -27.13
C ALA A 753 10.73 -1.20 -26.77
N ALA A 754 9.54 -0.67 -27.10
CA ALA A 754 9.12 0.64 -26.64
C ALA A 754 9.01 0.69 -25.10
N PRO A 755 9.02 1.88 -24.48
CA PRO A 755 8.82 2.02 -23.04
C PRO A 755 7.59 1.28 -22.52
N ILE A 756 7.79 0.34 -21.59
CA ILE A 756 6.75 -0.56 -21.09
C ILE A 756 5.86 0.17 -20.08
N PHE A 757 4.57 0.21 -20.36
CA PHE A 757 3.57 0.78 -19.44
C PHE A 757 3.40 -0.09 -18.19
N LEU A 758 3.43 0.54 -17.02
CA LEU A 758 3.24 -0.13 -15.73
C LEU A 758 1.90 0.25 -15.09
N ALA A 759 1.61 1.54 -15.05
CA ALA A 759 0.38 2.08 -14.48
C ALA A 759 0.20 3.56 -14.85
N GLY A 760 -1.03 4.07 -14.77
CA GLY A 760 -1.33 5.48 -14.94
C GLY A 760 -2.38 5.74 -16.02
N PHE A 761 -2.29 6.92 -16.62
CA PHE A 761 -3.21 7.43 -17.63
C PHE A 761 -2.51 7.57 -18.98
N THR A 762 -3.31 7.83 -20.05
CA THR A 762 -2.76 8.09 -21.39
C THR A 762 -1.80 9.28 -21.42
N GLY A 763 -2.09 10.35 -20.70
CA GLY A 763 -1.25 11.57 -20.68
C GLY A 763 -0.08 11.52 -19.68
N THR A 764 -0.15 10.66 -18.67
CA THR A 764 0.92 10.49 -17.66
C THR A 764 0.91 9.08 -17.10
N SER A 765 2.05 8.43 -17.15
CA SER A 765 2.17 7.02 -16.72
C SER A 765 3.51 6.77 -16.05
N SER A 766 3.56 5.69 -15.27
CA SER A 766 4.79 5.08 -14.79
C SER A 766 5.22 4.01 -15.80
N ARG A 767 6.46 4.05 -16.27
CA ARG A 767 6.98 3.13 -17.31
C ARG A 767 8.34 2.56 -16.96
N ALA A 768 8.65 1.39 -17.53
CA ALA A 768 10.02 0.91 -17.64
C ALA A 768 10.61 1.48 -18.94
N VAL A 769 11.69 2.25 -18.80
CA VAL A 769 12.36 2.95 -19.91
C VAL A 769 13.83 2.61 -19.88
N GLU A 770 14.39 2.15 -21.01
CA GLU A 770 15.81 1.80 -21.12
C GLU A 770 16.72 2.98 -20.74
N GLY A 771 17.79 2.72 -19.98
CA GLY A 771 18.69 3.70 -19.43
C GLY A 771 18.17 4.48 -18.22
N HIS A 772 16.93 4.28 -17.81
CA HIS A 772 16.30 5.00 -16.70
C HIS A 772 15.92 4.06 -15.54
N ALA A 773 15.56 4.67 -14.41
CA ALA A 773 15.06 3.92 -13.27
C ALA A 773 13.71 3.25 -13.61
N MET A 774 13.50 2.05 -13.09
CA MET A 774 12.23 1.35 -13.21
C MET A 774 11.09 2.19 -12.61
N GLY A 775 9.98 2.30 -13.33
CA GLY A 775 8.84 3.10 -12.93
C GLY A 775 9.03 4.61 -13.12
N SER A 776 9.95 5.05 -13.98
CA SER A 776 10.08 6.45 -14.35
C SER A 776 8.76 7.04 -14.83
N LEU A 777 8.48 8.28 -14.43
CA LEU A 777 7.30 9.02 -14.87
C LEU A 777 7.48 9.45 -16.31
N TRP A 778 6.47 9.16 -17.14
CA TRP A 778 6.47 9.39 -18.58
C TRP A 778 5.26 10.24 -18.98
N GLY A 779 5.48 11.22 -19.84
CA GLY A 779 4.40 12.06 -20.34
C GLY A 779 4.88 13.17 -21.23
N GLY A 780 3.95 14.07 -21.57
CA GLY A 780 4.21 15.25 -22.40
C GLY A 780 5.13 16.25 -21.73
N LYS A 781 5.97 16.86 -22.54
CA LYS A 781 7.02 17.81 -22.16
C LYS A 781 6.76 19.20 -22.76
N TRP A 782 7.42 20.19 -22.18
CA TRP A 782 7.58 21.47 -22.84
C TRP A 782 8.57 21.37 -24.02
N ALA A 783 8.27 22.05 -25.11
CA ALA A 783 9.21 22.22 -26.20
C ALA A 783 10.38 23.11 -25.76
N ARG A 784 11.60 22.68 -26.09
CA ARG A 784 12.84 23.38 -25.78
C ARG A 784 13.72 23.46 -27.01
N ASP A 785 14.48 24.55 -27.11
CA ASP A 785 15.55 24.71 -28.11
C ASP A 785 16.80 23.87 -27.73
N GLU A 786 17.84 23.92 -28.57
CA GLU A 786 19.10 23.22 -28.36
C GLU A 786 19.83 23.64 -27.07
N SER A 787 19.58 24.86 -26.56
CA SER A 787 20.13 25.38 -25.32
C SER A 787 19.35 24.97 -24.08
N GLY A 788 18.20 24.28 -24.25
CA GLY A 788 17.30 23.85 -23.19
C GLY A 788 16.28 24.89 -22.73
N LYS A 789 16.21 26.07 -23.37
CA LYS A 789 15.24 27.13 -23.10
C LYS A 789 13.86 26.73 -23.66
N LEU A 790 12.81 27.19 -23.02
CA LEU A 790 11.43 27.00 -23.49
C LEU A 790 11.23 27.67 -24.83
N ILE A 791 10.59 27.00 -25.77
CA ILE A 791 10.09 27.58 -27.01
C ILE A 791 8.73 28.21 -26.72
N LEU A 792 8.63 29.51 -26.95
CA LEU A 792 7.42 30.28 -26.68
C LEU A 792 6.64 30.51 -27.98
N ASP A 793 5.31 30.62 -27.83
CA ASP A 793 4.42 31.08 -28.91
C ASP A 793 4.50 32.61 -29.07
N ALA A 794 3.75 33.15 -30.03
CA ALA A 794 3.71 34.57 -30.30
C ALA A 794 3.15 35.42 -29.14
N SER A 795 2.46 34.82 -28.21
CA SER A 795 1.90 35.45 -27.02
C SER A 795 2.82 35.36 -25.78
N GLY A 796 3.97 34.70 -25.91
CA GLY A 796 4.93 34.51 -24.81
C GLY A 796 4.66 33.31 -23.92
N PHE A 797 3.75 32.40 -24.27
CA PHE A 797 3.48 31.16 -23.54
C PHE A 797 4.35 30.00 -24.04
N PRO A 798 4.73 29.07 -23.16
CA PRO A 798 5.48 27.89 -23.57
C PRO A 798 4.61 26.95 -24.42
N THR A 799 5.26 26.31 -25.40
CA THR A 799 4.60 25.36 -26.32
C THR A 799 4.89 23.92 -25.89
N ALA A 800 3.95 23.01 -26.23
CA ALA A 800 4.11 21.58 -25.99
C ALA A 800 5.08 20.95 -27.00
N SER A 801 5.92 20.03 -26.54
CA SER A 801 6.71 19.16 -27.41
C SER A 801 5.81 18.18 -28.16
N SER A 802 6.17 17.83 -29.39
CA SER A 802 5.53 16.74 -30.13
C SER A 802 5.92 15.35 -29.64
N GLN A 803 6.92 15.25 -28.76
CA GLN A 803 7.45 14.00 -28.23
C GLN A 803 7.20 13.91 -26.72
N GLU A 804 6.64 12.77 -26.30
CA GLU A 804 6.63 12.38 -24.89
C GLU A 804 8.01 11.85 -24.44
N GLY A 805 8.24 11.78 -23.16
CA GLY A 805 9.48 11.23 -22.61
C GLY A 805 9.44 11.08 -21.10
N VAL A 806 10.61 10.74 -20.53
CA VAL A 806 10.79 10.71 -19.08
C VAL A 806 10.71 12.13 -18.54
N ILE A 807 9.81 12.34 -17.57
CA ILE A 807 9.54 13.64 -16.92
C ILE A 807 9.89 13.64 -15.44
N GLY A 808 10.06 12.47 -14.79
CA GLY A 808 10.41 12.40 -13.38
C GLY A 808 10.79 11.00 -12.92
N ASN A 809 11.30 10.90 -11.68
CA ASN A 809 11.69 9.65 -11.04
C ASN A 809 11.03 9.51 -9.66
N PRO A 810 10.14 8.53 -9.45
CA PRO A 810 9.49 8.32 -8.16
C PRO A 810 10.35 7.57 -7.13
N ASN A 811 11.53 7.06 -7.54
CA ASN A 811 12.41 6.33 -6.63
C ASN A 811 13.25 7.32 -5.82
N PRO A 812 13.36 7.13 -4.49
CA PRO A 812 14.13 8.04 -3.65
C PRO A 812 15.64 7.86 -3.84
N ASN A 813 16.38 8.94 -3.62
CA ASN A 813 17.83 8.90 -3.54
C ASN A 813 18.30 8.13 -2.31
N TYR A 814 17.61 8.30 -1.18
CA TYR A 814 17.80 7.54 0.06
C TYR A 814 16.55 7.56 0.94
N ARG A 815 16.44 6.55 1.79
CA ARG A 815 15.50 6.50 2.92
C ARG A 815 16.27 6.20 4.18
N GLY A 816 15.80 6.74 5.30
CA GLY A 816 16.41 6.46 6.58
C GLY A 816 15.45 6.70 7.73
N SER A 817 15.79 6.14 8.85
CA SER A 817 15.10 6.39 10.11
C SER A 817 16.10 6.61 11.24
N LEU A 818 15.69 7.40 12.21
CA LEU A 818 16.43 7.64 13.44
C LEU A 818 15.44 7.58 14.60
N GLY A 819 15.74 6.81 15.61
CA GLY A 819 14.88 6.64 16.77
C GLY A 819 15.62 6.68 18.09
N LEU A 820 14.88 7.04 19.12
CA LEU A 820 15.30 6.99 20.51
C LEU A 820 14.38 6.04 21.27
N ASN A 821 14.90 5.04 21.94
CA ASN A 821 14.12 4.23 22.86
C ASN A 821 14.79 4.13 24.22
N GLY A 822 13.99 3.89 25.22
CA GLY A 822 14.54 3.70 26.55
C GLY A 822 13.48 3.52 27.63
N ASN A 823 13.96 3.45 28.85
CA ASN A 823 13.10 3.43 30.02
C ASN A 823 13.68 4.33 31.13
N TYR A 824 12.78 4.98 31.87
CA TYR A 824 13.06 5.64 33.12
C TYR A 824 12.15 5.04 34.20
N LYS A 825 12.75 4.21 35.08
CA LYS A 825 12.00 3.39 36.05
C LYS A 825 10.89 2.59 35.32
N ASN A 826 9.63 2.85 35.67
CA ASN A 826 8.45 2.15 35.12
C ASN A 826 7.94 2.75 33.80
N LEU A 827 8.50 3.87 33.34
CA LEU A 827 8.12 4.52 32.10
C LEU A 827 9.02 4.04 30.97
N ASN A 828 8.45 3.43 29.92
CA ASN A 828 9.13 3.14 28.67
C ASN A 828 8.71 4.15 27.62
N PHE A 829 9.64 4.53 26.74
CA PHE A 829 9.36 5.44 25.63
C PHE A 829 10.07 5.01 24.36
N ASN A 830 9.49 5.34 23.22
CA ASN A 830 10.07 5.18 21.89
C ASN A 830 9.65 6.34 21.00
N LEU A 831 10.62 6.92 20.28
CA LEU A 831 10.41 7.93 19.25
C LEU A 831 11.08 7.43 17.97
N LEU A 832 10.39 7.48 16.85
CA LEU A 832 10.92 7.14 15.53
C LEU A 832 10.62 8.26 14.54
N VAL A 833 11.67 8.81 13.95
CA VAL A 833 11.61 9.77 12.84
C VAL A 833 12.07 9.06 11.57
N GLU A 834 11.33 9.23 10.48
CA GLU A 834 11.64 8.64 9.20
C GLU A 834 11.73 9.70 8.11
N THR A 835 12.61 9.49 7.12
CA THR A 835 12.80 10.39 5.99
C THR A 835 12.91 9.62 4.68
N CYS A 836 12.39 10.22 3.60
CA CYS A 836 12.49 9.74 2.23
C CYS A 836 12.83 10.95 1.34
N GLN A 837 13.95 10.91 0.64
CA GLN A 837 14.50 12.09 -0.03
C GLN A 837 14.82 11.85 -1.49
N GLY A 838 14.48 12.84 -2.34
CA GLY A 838 14.82 12.88 -3.75
C GLY A 838 13.86 12.11 -4.67
N ASN A 839 12.70 11.69 -4.17
CA ASN A 839 11.63 11.13 -4.98
C ASN A 839 10.72 12.24 -5.54
N GLN A 840 10.17 11.99 -6.71
CA GLN A 840 9.23 12.89 -7.39
C GLN A 840 7.87 12.22 -7.57
N MET A 841 6.80 13.00 -7.60
CA MET A 841 5.45 12.57 -7.92
C MET A 841 4.82 13.49 -8.95
N TRP A 842 3.97 12.92 -9.79
CA TRP A 842 3.06 13.68 -10.63
C TRP A 842 1.84 14.09 -9.80
N ALA A 843 1.64 15.40 -9.68
CA ALA A 843 0.55 16.01 -8.93
C ALA A 843 -0.68 16.24 -9.84
N GLY A 844 -1.30 15.16 -10.31
CA GLY A 844 -2.44 15.25 -11.22
C GLY A 844 -3.65 15.90 -10.57
N THR A 845 -3.90 15.64 -9.29
CA THR A 845 -4.96 16.33 -8.52
C THR A 845 -4.77 17.85 -8.56
N TYR A 846 -3.56 18.33 -8.29
CA TYR A 846 -3.23 19.76 -8.34
C TYR A 846 -3.54 20.36 -9.73
N GLY A 847 -3.12 19.68 -10.81
CA GLY A 847 -3.37 20.12 -12.17
C GLY A 847 -4.88 20.16 -12.52
N VAL A 848 -5.64 19.18 -12.05
CA VAL A 848 -7.11 19.16 -12.25
C VAL A 848 -7.80 20.26 -11.45
N LEU A 849 -7.38 20.51 -10.20
CA LEU A 849 -7.92 21.60 -9.39
C LEU A 849 -7.63 22.99 -10.01
N ASN A 850 -6.48 23.13 -10.67
CA ASN A 850 -6.15 24.31 -11.45
C ASN A 850 -7.11 24.46 -12.65
N ASN A 851 -7.32 23.41 -13.41
CA ASN A 851 -8.25 23.43 -14.54
C ASN A 851 -9.66 23.86 -14.10
N PHE A 852 -10.14 23.32 -12.98
CA PHE A 852 -11.48 23.65 -12.46
C PHE A 852 -11.55 24.97 -11.68
N GLY A 853 -10.47 25.70 -11.47
CA GLY A 853 -10.46 26.95 -10.71
C GLY A 853 -10.74 26.78 -9.22
N ILE A 854 -10.39 25.60 -8.65
CA ILE A 854 -10.57 25.25 -7.23
C ILE A 854 -9.31 25.46 -6.41
N ASN A 855 -8.14 25.30 -7.01
CA ASN A 855 -6.87 25.51 -6.30
C ASN A 855 -6.78 26.95 -5.80
N PRO A 856 -6.29 27.22 -4.56
CA PRO A 856 -6.10 28.58 -4.02
C PRO A 856 -5.34 29.53 -4.95
N GLU A 857 -4.31 29.06 -5.68
CA GLU A 857 -3.56 29.89 -6.62
C GLU A 857 -4.44 30.48 -7.75
N THR A 858 -5.50 29.76 -8.16
CA THR A 858 -6.44 30.21 -9.20
C THR A 858 -7.39 31.31 -8.72
N ALA A 859 -7.41 31.59 -7.42
CA ALA A 859 -8.16 32.68 -6.81
C ALA A 859 -7.29 33.90 -6.47
N SER A 860 -6.00 33.84 -6.81
CA SER A 860 -5.09 34.99 -6.68
C SER A 860 -5.54 36.14 -7.57
N GLU A 861 -5.21 37.35 -7.14
CA GLU A 861 -5.44 38.59 -7.90
C GLU A 861 -4.16 39.42 -7.91
N PHE A 862 -4.02 40.18 -8.95
CA PHE A 862 -2.95 41.19 -9.06
C PHE A 862 -3.53 42.48 -9.65
N THR A 863 -2.85 43.61 -9.36
CA THR A 863 -3.23 44.94 -9.87
C THR A 863 -2.05 45.53 -10.62
N VAL A 864 -2.29 46.07 -11.80
CA VAL A 864 -1.30 46.72 -12.65
C VAL A 864 -1.80 48.07 -13.17
N SER A 865 -0.90 48.91 -13.63
CA SER A 865 -1.25 50.16 -14.30
C SER A 865 -1.95 49.89 -15.65
N ALA A 866 -2.75 50.82 -16.15
CA ALA A 866 -3.37 50.72 -17.48
C ALA A 866 -2.30 50.60 -18.58
N ALA A 867 -1.15 51.21 -18.41
CA ALA A 867 -0.04 51.12 -19.35
C ALA A 867 0.58 49.73 -19.45
N ASP A 868 0.82 49.09 -18.28
CA ASP A 868 1.32 47.72 -18.22
C ASP A 868 0.29 46.71 -18.75
N ALA A 869 -0.98 46.92 -18.45
CA ALA A 869 -2.09 46.06 -18.88
C ALA A 869 -2.22 45.98 -20.42
N ALA A 870 -1.77 46.99 -21.16
CA ALA A 870 -1.77 46.99 -22.61
C ALA A 870 -0.76 45.99 -23.22
N ASN A 871 0.28 45.60 -22.46
CA ASN A 871 1.34 44.70 -22.90
C ASN A 871 1.22 43.29 -22.32
N ILE A 872 0.33 43.05 -21.35
CA ILE A 872 0.12 41.75 -20.72
C ILE A 872 -1.02 41.04 -21.45
N VAL A 873 -0.75 39.85 -21.99
CA VAL A 873 -1.75 39.07 -22.74
C VAL A 873 -2.10 37.76 -22.03
N ASP A 874 -3.31 37.28 -22.29
CA ASP A 874 -3.74 35.93 -21.89
C ASP A 874 -3.36 34.90 -22.95
N TYR A 875 -3.62 33.62 -22.65
CA TYR A 875 -3.28 32.49 -23.55
C TYR A 875 -3.94 32.55 -24.94
N ARG A 876 -4.94 33.39 -25.13
CA ARG A 876 -5.59 33.65 -26.42
C ARG A 876 -4.99 34.84 -27.16
N GLY A 877 -3.99 35.51 -26.58
CA GLY A 877 -3.43 36.73 -27.11
C GLY A 877 -4.26 37.99 -26.83
N VAL A 878 -5.26 37.94 -25.93
CA VAL A 878 -6.09 39.09 -25.55
C VAL A 878 -5.37 39.90 -24.49
N THR A 879 -5.17 41.20 -24.70
CA THR A 879 -4.54 42.07 -23.72
C THR A 879 -5.40 42.23 -22.45
N LEU A 880 -4.79 42.37 -21.31
CA LEU A 880 -5.47 42.61 -20.03
C LEU A 880 -6.32 43.89 -20.07
N ALA A 881 -5.82 44.94 -20.75
CA ALA A 881 -6.55 46.16 -20.95
C ALA A 881 -7.86 45.94 -21.74
N SER A 882 -7.77 45.19 -22.84
CA SER A 882 -8.95 44.84 -23.66
C SER A 882 -9.95 43.98 -22.91
N ALA A 883 -9.47 43.00 -22.12
CA ALA A 883 -10.30 42.13 -21.29
C ALA A 883 -11.05 42.93 -20.20
N ALA A 884 -10.39 43.89 -19.57
CA ALA A 884 -10.99 44.78 -18.56
C ALA A 884 -12.00 45.76 -19.17
N ALA A 885 -11.68 46.37 -20.36
CA ALA A 885 -12.55 47.28 -21.05
C ALA A 885 -13.85 46.64 -21.58
N ALA A 886 -13.78 45.38 -21.99
CA ALA A 886 -14.93 44.57 -22.39
C ALA A 886 -15.97 44.42 -21.26
N GLY A 887 -15.63 44.77 -20.00
CA GLY A 887 -16.56 44.90 -18.86
C GLY A 887 -17.34 43.64 -18.51
N ALA A 888 -17.06 42.61 -19.27
CA ALA A 888 -18.00 41.53 -19.42
C ALA A 888 -17.62 40.30 -18.61
N ASN A 889 -16.42 40.21 -18.11
CA ASN A 889 -15.94 38.86 -17.81
C ASN A 889 -15.56 38.63 -16.38
N GLY A 890 -15.70 39.59 -15.41
CA GLY A 890 -15.41 39.38 -13.99
C GLY A 890 -14.01 38.82 -13.68
N LEU A 891 -13.20 38.57 -14.74
CA LEU A 891 -11.80 38.14 -14.63
C LEU A 891 -10.85 39.34 -14.50
N ALA A 892 -11.25 40.50 -15.02
CA ALA A 892 -10.51 41.75 -14.90
C ALA A 892 -11.46 42.93 -14.74
N THR A 893 -11.08 43.94 -13.89
CA THR A 893 -11.91 45.09 -13.55
C THR A 893 -11.03 46.33 -13.58
N VAL A 894 -11.55 47.42 -14.18
CA VAL A 894 -10.91 48.73 -14.10
C VAL A 894 -11.31 49.40 -12.76
N ASN A 895 -10.31 49.77 -11.96
CA ASN A 895 -10.49 50.44 -10.69
C ASN A 895 -10.77 51.95 -10.89
N ALA A 896 -11.24 52.62 -9.85
CA ALA A 896 -11.55 54.06 -9.89
C ALA A 896 -10.30 54.93 -10.18
N ASP A 897 -9.11 54.48 -9.87
CA ASP A 897 -7.84 55.16 -10.15
C ASP A 897 -7.27 54.85 -11.55
N GLY A 898 -7.99 54.06 -12.35
CA GLY A 898 -7.57 53.68 -13.70
C GLY A 898 -6.67 52.43 -13.73
N SER A 899 -6.23 51.89 -12.59
CA SER A 899 -5.52 50.62 -12.53
C SER A 899 -6.44 49.45 -12.85
N ILE A 900 -5.88 48.28 -13.21
CA ILE A 900 -6.64 47.09 -13.53
C ILE A 900 -6.31 45.98 -12.54
N THR A 901 -7.33 45.47 -11.87
CA THR A 901 -7.24 44.27 -11.04
C THR A 901 -7.74 43.08 -11.80
N ALA A 902 -6.96 41.98 -11.81
CA ALA A 902 -7.33 40.76 -12.54
C ALA A 902 -7.16 39.51 -11.67
N ARG A 903 -8.05 38.54 -11.89
CA ARG A 903 -7.97 37.18 -11.32
C ARG A 903 -6.92 36.38 -12.08
N GLY A 904 -6.03 35.71 -11.33
CA GLY A 904 -4.93 34.90 -11.82
C GLY A 904 -3.58 35.39 -11.33
N SER A 905 -2.53 35.08 -12.05
CA SER A 905 -1.17 35.48 -11.72
C SER A 905 -0.40 35.94 -12.96
N LEU A 906 0.67 36.67 -12.76
CA LEU A 906 1.64 37.03 -13.79
C LEU A 906 2.80 36.06 -13.78
N LYS A 907 3.25 35.67 -14.98
CA LYS A 907 4.42 34.83 -15.18
C LYS A 907 5.22 35.28 -16.38
N ASP A 908 6.52 35.41 -16.19
CA ASP A 908 7.47 35.64 -17.28
C ASP A 908 8.16 34.32 -17.63
N TYR A 909 7.99 33.87 -18.87
CA TYR A 909 8.66 32.69 -19.42
C TYR A 909 9.91 33.05 -20.27
N GLY A 910 10.26 34.37 -20.32
CA GLY A 910 11.41 34.89 -21.04
C GLY A 910 11.06 35.85 -22.17
N ALA A 911 9.79 36.18 -22.38
CA ALA A 911 9.31 37.16 -23.37
C ALA A 911 8.51 38.32 -22.76
N GLY A 912 8.57 38.49 -21.43
CA GLY A 912 7.72 39.41 -20.65
C GLY A 912 6.57 38.72 -19.92
N ASN A 913 5.88 39.49 -19.10
CA ASN A 913 4.79 38.98 -18.29
C ASN A 913 3.58 38.59 -19.12
N VAL A 914 3.09 37.37 -18.95
CA VAL A 914 1.81 36.88 -19.45
C VAL A 914 0.82 36.67 -18.31
N TRP A 915 -0.46 36.69 -18.61
CA TRP A 915 -1.55 36.52 -17.65
C TRP A 915 -2.05 35.08 -17.60
N LEU A 916 -1.74 34.38 -16.49
CA LEU A 916 -2.25 33.05 -16.22
C LEU A 916 -3.66 33.13 -15.63
N ASN A 917 -4.67 33.01 -16.45
CA ASN A 917 -6.08 33.08 -16.12
C ASN A 917 -6.82 31.77 -16.46
N GLN A 918 -8.14 31.79 -16.44
CA GLN A 918 -8.98 30.64 -16.81
C GLN A 918 -8.53 29.97 -18.11
N TYR A 919 -8.21 30.74 -19.15
CA TYR A 919 -7.91 30.20 -20.49
C TYR A 919 -6.57 29.45 -20.55
N TRP A 920 -5.62 29.87 -19.74
CA TRP A 920 -4.39 29.09 -19.51
C TRP A 920 -4.67 27.79 -18.78
N TYR A 921 -5.35 27.87 -17.62
CA TYR A 921 -5.60 26.72 -16.77
C TYR A 921 -6.58 25.69 -17.34
N THR A 922 -7.49 26.10 -18.25
CA THR A 922 -8.37 25.16 -18.97
C THR A 922 -7.74 24.61 -20.26
N SER A 923 -6.51 24.97 -20.56
CA SER A 923 -5.71 24.55 -21.71
C SER A 923 -4.42 23.88 -21.26
N LEU A 924 -3.25 24.33 -21.73
CA LEU A 924 -1.94 23.72 -21.43
C LEU A 924 -1.54 23.81 -19.95
N GLY A 925 -1.99 24.83 -19.23
CA GLY A 925 -1.69 25.04 -17.81
C GLY A 925 -2.49 24.19 -16.84
N GLY A 926 -3.49 23.44 -17.30
CA GLY A 926 -4.33 22.58 -16.46
C GLY A 926 -4.00 21.09 -16.60
N GLY A 927 -4.55 20.29 -15.67
CA GLY A 927 -4.26 18.85 -15.57
C GLY A 927 -4.76 18.00 -16.74
N PHE A 928 -5.59 18.55 -17.63
CA PHE A 928 -6.02 17.92 -18.88
C PHE A 928 -5.22 18.40 -20.10
N GLY A 929 -4.28 19.31 -19.90
CA GLY A 929 -3.34 19.74 -20.95
C GLY A 929 -2.35 18.63 -21.31
N SER A 930 -1.75 18.74 -22.50
CA SER A 930 -0.83 17.74 -23.05
C SER A 930 0.53 17.70 -22.33
N VAL A 931 0.84 18.68 -21.46
CA VAL A 931 2.17 18.79 -20.81
C VAL A 931 2.10 18.37 -19.35
N ALA A 932 2.47 17.12 -19.08
CA ALA A 932 2.48 16.55 -17.74
C ALA A 932 3.71 16.96 -16.92
N GLU A 933 4.81 17.34 -17.57
CA GLU A 933 6.09 17.73 -16.95
C GLU A 933 5.91 18.83 -15.89
N GLN A 934 5.01 19.79 -16.10
CA GLN A 934 4.75 20.91 -15.19
C GLN A 934 4.19 20.49 -13.82
N PHE A 935 3.61 19.31 -13.74
CA PHE A 935 3.01 18.78 -12.51
C PHE A 935 3.90 17.78 -11.78
N ILE A 936 5.16 17.62 -12.22
CA ILE A 936 6.15 16.84 -11.49
C ILE A 936 6.66 17.68 -10.32
N LYS A 937 6.42 17.21 -9.11
CA LYS A 937 6.81 17.89 -7.86
C LYS A 937 7.77 17.05 -7.03
N ASP A 938 8.60 17.73 -6.23
CA ASP A 938 9.43 17.10 -5.21
C ASP A 938 8.53 16.50 -4.12
N ALA A 939 8.55 15.18 -3.98
CA ALA A 939 7.78 14.42 -3.02
C ALA A 939 8.63 13.94 -1.83
N SER A 940 9.78 14.57 -1.60
CA SER A 940 10.60 14.33 -0.42
C SER A 940 9.84 14.65 0.85
N TRP A 941 10.05 13.85 1.89
CA TRP A 941 9.39 14.06 3.17
C TRP A 941 10.24 13.59 4.36
N THR A 942 9.94 14.16 5.52
CA THR A 942 10.39 13.72 6.85
C THR A 942 9.19 13.71 7.78
N ARG A 943 9.07 12.71 8.66
CA ARG A 943 7.92 12.59 9.56
C ARG A 943 8.28 12.01 10.92
N ILE A 944 7.51 12.36 11.94
CA ILE A 944 7.46 11.61 13.18
C ILE A 944 6.55 10.40 12.95
N ARG A 945 7.19 9.24 12.73
CA ARG A 945 6.49 7.98 12.41
C ARG A 945 5.78 7.41 13.63
N GLU A 946 6.47 7.38 14.78
CA GLU A 946 5.99 6.76 16.01
C GLU A 946 6.50 7.56 17.23
N LEU A 947 5.61 7.82 18.17
CA LEU A 947 5.93 8.25 19.52
C LEU A 947 5.13 7.38 20.48
N SER A 948 5.76 6.49 21.25
CA SER A 948 5.06 5.66 22.20
C SER A 948 5.59 5.86 23.62
N LEU A 949 4.67 5.88 24.58
CA LEU A 949 4.91 5.96 26.01
C LEU A 949 4.12 4.83 26.66
N SER A 950 4.75 4.09 27.60
CA SER A 950 4.09 3.03 28.36
C SER A 950 4.55 3.07 29.80
N TYR A 951 3.61 3.13 30.73
CA TYR A 951 3.87 3.19 32.15
C TYR A 951 3.30 1.97 32.87
N ALA A 952 4.17 1.22 33.55
CA ALA A 952 3.76 0.13 34.42
C ALA A 952 3.30 0.70 35.76
N LEU A 953 2.03 0.47 36.11
CA LEU A 953 1.43 0.98 37.34
C LEU A 953 2.13 0.38 38.58
N PRO A 954 2.18 1.11 39.70
CA PRO A 954 2.71 0.56 40.96
C PRO A 954 2.03 -0.74 41.34
N LYS A 955 2.80 -1.69 41.86
CA LYS A 955 2.29 -3.03 42.22
C LYS A 955 1.11 -2.96 43.17
N ALA A 956 1.12 -2.02 44.13
CA ALA A 956 0.00 -1.81 45.06
C ALA A 956 -1.34 -1.56 44.38
N TRP A 957 -1.36 -0.88 43.21
CA TRP A 957 -2.58 -0.63 42.47
C TRP A 957 -3.07 -1.91 41.75
N SER A 958 -2.14 -2.69 41.21
CA SER A 958 -2.46 -3.96 40.56
C SER A 958 -2.99 -4.99 41.56
N ASP A 959 -2.36 -5.06 42.75
CA ASP A 959 -2.77 -5.95 43.83
C ASP A 959 -4.18 -5.58 44.37
N ALA A 960 -4.51 -4.28 44.46
CA ALA A 960 -5.81 -3.79 44.91
C ALA A 960 -6.97 -4.24 44.00
N VAL A 961 -6.70 -4.48 42.71
CA VAL A 961 -7.70 -4.97 41.73
C VAL A 961 -7.47 -6.45 41.37
N HIS A 962 -6.68 -7.19 42.13
CA HIS A 962 -6.41 -8.61 41.98
C HIS A 962 -5.77 -9.00 40.63
N VAL A 963 -4.85 -8.18 40.11
CA VAL A 963 -4.09 -8.40 38.88
C VAL A 963 -2.59 -8.63 39.23
N PRO A 964 -2.21 -9.85 39.60
CA PRO A 964 -0.88 -10.13 40.19
C PRO A 964 0.28 -9.88 39.23
N GLY A 965 0.07 -10.04 37.92
CA GLY A 965 1.10 -9.82 36.89
C GLY A 965 1.30 -8.36 36.50
N GLY A 966 0.48 -7.44 37.05
CA GLY A 966 0.60 -6.00 36.85
C GLY A 966 -0.27 -5.41 35.74
N ILE A 967 -0.46 -4.09 35.83
CA ILE A 967 -1.22 -3.29 34.87
C ILE A 967 -0.27 -2.27 34.23
N SER A 968 -0.40 -2.07 32.94
CA SER A 968 0.28 -0.98 32.25
C SER A 968 -0.70 -0.16 31.41
N VAL A 969 -0.42 1.14 31.33
CA VAL A 969 -1.14 2.08 30.46
C VAL A 969 -0.18 2.65 29.44
N GLY A 970 -0.66 2.90 28.22
CA GLY A 970 0.16 3.36 27.13
C GLY A 970 -0.52 4.41 26.27
N PHE A 971 0.32 5.23 25.66
CA PHE A 971 -0.06 6.16 24.61
C PHE A 971 0.85 5.95 23.42
N THR A 972 0.29 5.90 22.21
CA THR A 972 1.07 5.86 20.96
C THR A 972 0.50 6.87 19.98
N GLY A 973 1.34 7.75 19.46
CA GLY A 973 1.04 8.62 18.35
C GLY A 973 1.71 8.13 17.08
N ARG A 974 0.97 8.09 15.96
CA ARG A 974 1.48 7.67 14.64
C ARG A 974 1.37 8.81 13.64
N ASN A 975 2.39 8.97 12.79
CA ASN A 975 2.42 9.97 11.72
C ASN A 975 2.06 11.38 12.23
N LEU A 976 2.52 11.73 13.44
CA LEU A 976 2.08 12.94 14.17
C LEU A 976 2.40 14.22 13.44
N ALA A 977 3.52 14.28 12.74
CA ALA A 977 3.95 15.42 11.96
C ALA A 977 4.57 14.96 10.63
N LEU A 978 4.30 15.70 9.56
CA LEU A 978 4.82 15.47 8.21
C LEU A 978 5.33 16.79 7.65
N TRP A 979 6.59 16.81 7.26
CA TRP A 979 7.24 17.90 6.54
C TRP A 979 7.55 17.43 5.11
N THR A 980 6.99 18.11 4.13
CA THR A 980 7.18 17.81 2.71
C THR A 980 6.97 19.06 1.86
N LYS A 981 7.59 19.09 0.69
CA LYS A 981 7.38 20.10 -0.35
C LYS A 981 6.24 19.76 -1.31
N PHE A 982 5.71 18.54 -1.22
CA PHE A 982 4.60 18.13 -2.05
C PHE A 982 3.31 18.80 -1.57
N ASP A 983 2.63 19.52 -2.46
CA ASP A 983 1.35 20.15 -2.15
C ASP A 983 0.23 19.10 -2.22
N GLY A 984 -0.65 19.06 -1.23
CA GLY A 984 -1.81 18.18 -1.21
C GLY A 984 -1.72 17.01 -0.21
N VAL A 985 -2.01 15.79 -0.65
CA VAL A 985 -2.04 14.61 0.21
C VAL A 985 -0.66 14.14 0.65
N ASP A 986 -0.62 13.17 1.55
CA ASP A 986 0.62 12.52 1.99
C ASP A 986 1.34 11.84 0.80
N PRO A 987 2.59 12.20 0.48
CA PRO A 987 3.33 11.63 -0.64
C PRO A 987 3.68 10.14 -0.48
N GLU A 988 3.32 9.51 0.63
CA GLU A 988 3.42 8.06 0.81
C GLU A 988 2.21 7.32 0.21
N THR A 989 1.09 8.00 -0.09
CA THR A 989 -0.06 7.41 -0.78
C THR A 989 0.25 7.10 -2.25
N ASN A 990 -0.43 6.12 -2.83
CA ASN A 990 -0.21 5.72 -4.22
C ASN A 990 -1.54 5.39 -4.91
N LEU A 991 -1.82 6.05 -6.02
CA LEU A 991 -3.04 5.85 -6.81
C LEU A 991 -3.24 4.39 -7.23
N THR A 992 -2.16 3.74 -7.66
CA THR A 992 -2.21 2.40 -8.25
C THR A 992 -2.16 1.27 -7.22
N GLY A 993 -2.31 1.61 -5.93
CA GLY A 993 -2.35 0.63 -4.85
C GLY A 993 -1.06 -0.17 -4.72
N VAL A 994 -1.19 -1.50 -4.70
CA VAL A 994 -0.07 -2.44 -4.55
C VAL A 994 0.42 -2.88 -5.94
N SER A 995 1.09 -1.98 -6.68
CA SER A 995 1.59 -2.22 -8.04
C SER A 995 3.03 -1.73 -8.25
N ASN A 996 3.65 -2.14 -9.37
CA ASN A 996 5.00 -1.71 -9.74
C ASN A 996 5.07 -0.24 -10.20
N GLY A 997 3.94 0.34 -10.64
CA GLY A 997 3.84 1.75 -10.99
C GLY A 997 3.62 2.61 -9.74
N ARG A 998 4.40 3.67 -9.58
CA ARG A 998 4.36 4.56 -8.41
C ARG A 998 4.55 6.01 -8.80
N GLY A 999 4.34 6.90 -7.82
CA GLY A 999 4.58 8.33 -8.01
C GLY A 999 3.45 9.06 -8.72
N LEU A 1000 2.23 8.53 -8.66
CA LEU A 1000 1.05 9.14 -9.25
C LEU A 1000 0.07 9.57 -8.15
N ASP A 1001 -0.27 10.86 -8.14
CA ASP A 1001 -1.36 11.40 -7.34
C ASP A 1001 -2.49 11.84 -8.27
N TYR A 1002 -3.66 11.22 -8.12
CA TYR A 1002 -4.90 11.63 -8.78
C TYR A 1002 -6.09 11.30 -7.89
N PHE A 1003 -6.44 12.27 -7.03
CA PHE A 1003 -7.47 12.14 -6.01
C PHE A 1003 -7.27 10.93 -5.08
N ASN A 1004 -6.01 10.68 -4.70
CA ASN A 1004 -5.67 9.66 -3.72
C ASN A 1004 -6.35 9.97 -2.40
N ASN A 1005 -6.98 8.97 -1.77
CA ASN A 1005 -7.55 9.15 -0.45
C ASN A 1005 -6.45 9.54 0.56
N PRO A 1006 -6.70 10.50 1.46
CA PRO A 1006 -5.70 11.01 2.39
C PRO A 1006 -5.13 9.94 3.32
N GLY A 1007 -3.90 10.14 3.77
CA GLY A 1007 -3.30 9.38 4.86
C GLY A 1007 -3.86 9.79 6.23
N THR A 1008 -3.46 9.04 7.28
CA THR A 1008 -3.93 9.30 8.65
C THR A 1008 -2.79 9.59 9.61
N LYS A 1009 -3.06 10.46 10.58
CA LYS A 1009 -2.36 10.55 11.87
C LYS A 1009 -3.25 9.95 12.94
N SER A 1010 -2.66 9.25 13.93
CA SER A 1010 -3.44 8.49 14.90
C SER A 1010 -2.95 8.69 16.32
N TYR A 1011 -3.89 8.68 17.26
CA TYR A 1011 -3.65 8.75 18.69
C TYR A 1011 -4.27 7.54 19.36
N LEU A 1012 -3.44 6.70 19.98
CA LEU A 1012 -3.84 5.42 20.56
C LEU A 1012 -3.64 5.43 22.08
N PHE A 1013 -4.61 4.92 22.80
CA PHE A 1013 -4.57 4.71 24.23
C PHE A 1013 -4.73 3.21 24.51
N ASN A 1014 -3.80 2.64 25.24
CA ASN A 1014 -3.75 1.23 25.54
C ASN A 1014 -3.78 0.97 27.03
N ILE A 1015 -4.53 -0.06 27.45
CA ILE A 1015 -4.46 -0.65 28.77
C ILE A 1015 -4.18 -2.12 28.64
N LYS A 1016 -3.29 -2.65 29.47
CA LYS A 1016 -2.86 -4.05 29.45
C LYS A 1016 -2.86 -4.61 30.86
N PHE A 1017 -3.46 -5.77 31.04
CA PHE A 1017 -3.52 -6.56 32.26
C PHE A 1017 -2.75 -7.86 32.07
N ASN A 1018 -1.86 -8.16 33.01
CA ASN A 1018 -1.17 -9.44 33.11
C ASN A 1018 -1.71 -10.19 34.34
N LEU A 1019 -2.40 -11.30 34.08
CA LEU A 1019 -3.12 -12.10 35.08
C LEU A 1019 -2.34 -13.38 35.44
#